data_eca4471273d97c1ac2342c7bf1df275b
#
_entry.id   eca4471273d97c1ac2342c7bf1df275b
#
_cell.length_a   1.000
_cell.length_b   1.000
_cell.length_c   1.000
_cell.angle_alpha   90.00
_cell.angle_beta   90.00
_cell.angle_gamma   90.00
#
_symmetry.space_group_name_H-M   'P 1'
#
loop_
_entity.id
_entity.type
_entity.pdbx_description
1 polymer ?
#
loop_
_entity_poly.entity_id
_entity_poly.type
_entity_poly.pdbx_seq_one_letter_code
_entity_poly.pdbx_strand_id
1 'polypeptide(L)'
;MRLLASAIVLMIATFAAQAQTWTPDNGNGTFTNPLFYEEFSDPDLIRVGDDYYLTGTTMHSMPGLPVLQSRDLVNWTLLGYAMQRLDLGPGFRLEDGNNVYGQGLWAPSLRYHDGVFYIFSNVNKHTTQVFSAKNPAGPWQHRAMKRSLHDLSVLFDDDKAFVIWGYRGIKLAQLNETLDDIVPGTEREIIPEGAGMGEGLHFYKIDGKYFITSAWYAGRMRMPAARADRIEGPYEVNQAISIDEDFGLAPGNHLTEVWARQKPFVIKPGDPKNTGRLSLHQGGIVQTPLGEWWGFSMMDYNSLGRVTALSPVTWQEGWPYFGLPGNLGRTPRTWVKPKTAAPQPITVPFTRNDDFSGAALANVWQWNHVPVDSAWRLQGGALRLTALPATSLWDARNTLTQRSIGPRSSPVAVLDGSGMRDGDVAGLALFNRPFAWIGLERVEGRTRLAVYDDQGERTVRHDIAGNRVFLRADCDFITERATFSWSLDSKTYAPLGEPVTLVFQLGTFQGIRYSLFAYNMSGATGGTAAFDSFEVRQPNPRGLLRPIPFGERVTFTSVGSEQGLGVQGETLTISAPARFQVRDMKLGRVALEHRGKFVSIGADGSARLVRKAPGDAESFQWMETPNGDLVLMSLATNRFLRIDVKSGRIVADSAGPLPDGSDGTRFR
;
A
#
# COMPACT_ATOMS: atom_id res chain seq x y z
N MET A 1 58.62 41.23 -1.26
CA MET A 1 57.17 41.13 -1.06
C MET A 1 56.60 40.32 -2.21
N ARG A 2 56.31 39.08 -2.02
CA ARG A 2 55.62 38.21 -2.98
C ARG A 2 54.29 37.84 -2.36
N LEU A 3 53.18 38.31 -2.97
CA LEU A 3 51.82 37.95 -2.62
C LEU A 3 51.54 36.55 -3.19
N LEU A 4 51.25 35.59 -2.30
CA LEU A 4 50.63 34.31 -2.67
C LEU A 4 49.10 34.50 -2.70
N ALA A 5 48.52 34.37 -3.87
CA ALA A 5 47.08 34.26 -4.04
C ALA A 5 46.66 32.78 -3.88
N SER A 6 45.99 32.47 -2.79
CA SER A 6 45.36 31.14 -2.59
C SER A 6 44.04 31.10 -3.34
N ALA A 7 43.95 30.29 -4.38
CA ALA A 7 42.69 29.95 -5.04
C ALA A 7 41.95 28.89 -4.24
N ILE A 8 40.82 29.25 -3.65
CA ILE A 8 39.87 28.31 -3.05
C ILE A 8 39.03 27.70 -4.18
N VAL A 9 39.29 26.47 -4.53
CA VAL A 9 38.43 25.69 -5.43
C VAL A 9 37.22 25.21 -4.63
N LEU A 10 36.07 25.85 -4.85
CA LEU A 10 34.78 25.41 -4.31
C LEU A 10 34.33 24.18 -5.10
N MET A 11 34.50 22.95 -4.55
CA MET A 11 33.87 21.76 -5.07
C MET A 11 32.37 21.84 -4.77
N ILE A 12 31.58 22.26 -5.75
CA ILE A 12 30.11 22.08 -5.71
C ILE A 12 29.87 20.61 -5.99
N ALA A 13 29.65 19.83 -4.92
CA ALA A 13 29.10 18.49 -5.03
C ALA A 13 27.66 18.63 -5.55
N THR A 14 27.47 18.37 -6.83
CA THR A 14 26.12 18.13 -7.39
C THR A 14 25.62 16.81 -6.81
N PHE A 15 24.89 16.88 -5.72
CA PHE A 15 24.00 15.79 -5.34
C PHE A 15 22.98 15.66 -6.48
N ALA A 16 23.11 14.63 -7.31
CA ALA A 16 22.02 14.18 -8.14
C ALA A 16 20.86 13.91 -7.17
N ALA A 17 19.81 14.72 -7.24
CA ALA A 17 18.60 14.49 -6.46
C ALA A 17 18.08 13.10 -6.88
N GLN A 18 18.30 12.10 -6.03
CA GLN A 18 17.63 10.82 -6.22
C GLN A 18 16.14 11.13 -6.32
N ALA A 19 15.47 10.61 -7.34
CA ALA A 19 14.05 10.81 -7.52
C ALA A 19 13.36 10.34 -6.23
N GLN A 20 12.75 11.28 -5.51
CA GLN A 20 12.11 11.01 -4.24
C GLN A 20 10.85 10.19 -4.52
N THR A 21 10.73 9.00 -3.93
CA THR A 21 9.52 8.19 -3.96
C THR A 21 8.65 8.49 -2.72
N TRP A 22 7.45 7.91 -2.65
CA TRP A 22 6.51 8.13 -1.56
C TRP A 22 7.14 7.89 -0.19
N THR A 23 6.89 8.83 0.73
CA THR A 23 7.08 8.65 2.17
C THR A 23 5.83 9.12 2.92
N PRO A 24 5.35 8.36 3.93
CA PRO A 24 4.25 8.78 4.78
C PRO A 24 4.66 9.90 5.74
N ASP A 25 5.94 10.08 6.01
CA ASP A 25 6.46 11.08 6.95
C ASP A 25 6.38 12.49 6.34
N ASN A 26 5.57 13.35 6.95
CA ASN A 26 5.37 14.73 6.49
C ASN A 26 6.53 15.67 6.86
N GLY A 27 7.51 15.22 7.66
CA GLY A 27 8.67 16.01 8.08
C GLY A 27 8.36 17.05 9.17
N ASN A 28 7.14 17.11 9.68
CA ASN A 28 6.67 18.06 10.70
C ASN A 28 6.21 17.39 12.00
N GLY A 29 6.60 16.11 12.22
CA GLY A 29 6.18 15.30 13.36
C GLY A 29 4.86 14.56 13.15
N THR A 30 4.31 14.60 11.93
CA THR A 30 3.11 13.83 11.54
C THR A 30 3.42 12.85 10.42
N PHE A 31 2.52 11.90 10.24
CA PHE A 31 2.51 10.99 9.08
C PHE A 31 1.13 11.00 8.42
N THR A 32 1.07 10.53 7.17
CA THR A 32 -0.18 10.39 6.40
C THR A 32 -0.29 8.98 5.83
N ASN A 33 -1.42 8.32 6.05
CA ASN A 33 -1.75 7.04 5.46
C ASN A 33 -2.03 7.15 3.94
N PRO A 34 -1.74 6.10 3.15
CA PRO A 34 -1.19 4.81 3.57
C PRO A 34 0.31 4.90 3.92
N LEU A 35 0.80 3.97 4.74
CA LEU A 35 2.24 3.86 5.06
C LEU A 35 3.08 3.61 3.81
N PHE A 36 2.60 2.72 2.94
CA PHE A 36 3.16 2.46 1.63
C PHE A 36 2.09 2.81 0.60
N TYR A 37 2.36 3.78 -0.26
CA TYR A 37 1.42 4.12 -1.34
C TYR A 37 1.59 3.16 -2.53
N GLU A 38 1.74 1.88 -2.20
CA GLU A 38 1.90 0.72 -3.08
C GLU A 38 1.25 -0.49 -2.42
N GLU A 39 1.05 -1.54 -3.17
CA GLU A 39 0.56 -2.79 -2.61
C GLU A 39 1.47 -3.31 -1.50
N PHE A 40 0.92 -3.52 -0.33
CA PHE A 40 1.53 -4.24 0.78
C PHE A 40 0.42 -4.94 1.58
N SER A 41 0.06 -6.13 1.11
CA SER A 41 -1.10 -6.89 1.61
C SER A 41 -0.79 -7.71 2.84
N ASP A 42 -1.83 -8.00 3.62
CA ASP A 42 -1.82 -8.92 4.75
C ASP A 42 -0.63 -8.68 5.71
N PRO A 43 -0.47 -7.45 6.22
CA PRO A 43 0.67 -7.11 7.04
C PRO A 43 0.64 -7.88 8.36
N ASP A 44 1.81 -8.39 8.80
CA ASP A 44 2.02 -8.78 10.20
C ASP A 44 3.24 -8.06 10.76
N LEU A 45 3.10 -7.49 11.96
CA LEU A 45 4.04 -6.57 12.58
C LEU A 45 4.30 -6.97 14.02
N ILE A 46 5.59 -7.03 14.38
CA ILE A 46 6.03 -7.28 15.74
C ILE A 46 7.03 -6.21 16.20
N ARG A 47 7.18 -6.08 17.52
CA ARG A 47 8.25 -5.31 18.16
C ARG A 47 9.24 -6.23 18.86
N VAL A 48 10.53 -5.97 18.65
CA VAL A 48 11.63 -6.64 19.36
C VAL A 48 12.56 -5.56 19.90
N GLY A 49 12.53 -5.34 21.22
CA GLY A 49 13.24 -4.22 21.83
C GLY A 49 12.68 -2.87 21.36
N ASP A 50 13.55 -2.06 20.77
CA ASP A 50 13.21 -0.75 20.21
C ASP A 50 12.89 -0.79 18.71
N ASP A 51 13.07 -1.94 18.08
CA ASP A 51 12.86 -2.13 16.65
C ASP A 51 11.51 -2.78 16.36
N TYR A 52 10.91 -2.40 15.25
CA TYR A 52 9.70 -3.00 14.69
C TYR A 52 10.03 -3.72 13.40
N TYR A 53 9.43 -4.87 13.21
CA TYR A 53 9.59 -5.70 12.00
C TYR A 53 8.24 -5.95 11.37
N LEU A 54 8.18 -5.81 10.06
CA LEU A 54 6.96 -5.96 9.26
C LEU A 54 7.22 -6.90 8.10
N THR A 55 6.27 -7.77 7.83
CA THR A 55 6.20 -8.60 6.62
C THR A 55 4.80 -8.54 6.02
N GLY A 56 4.65 -9.01 4.79
CA GLY A 56 3.36 -9.07 4.09
C GLY A 56 3.38 -10.11 2.99
N THR A 57 2.22 -10.40 2.43
CA THR A 57 2.09 -11.37 1.35
C THR A 57 2.70 -10.88 0.03
N THR A 58 3.15 -11.82 -0.80
CA THR A 58 3.65 -11.55 -2.15
C THR A 58 3.06 -12.48 -3.20
N MET A 59 2.16 -13.35 -2.81
CA MET A 59 1.51 -14.34 -3.67
C MET A 59 2.56 -15.18 -4.44
N HIS A 60 2.54 -15.11 -5.76
CA HIS A 60 3.44 -15.81 -6.67
C HIS A 60 4.70 -15.04 -7.01
N SER A 61 4.81 -13.77 -6.57
CA SER A 61 5.97 -12.91 -6.88
C SER A 61 7.21 -13.30 -6.10
N MET A 62 8.36 -13.33 -6.76
CA MET A 62 9.63 -13.79 -6.19
C MET A 62 10.76 -12.78 -6.38
N PRO A 63 11.57 -12.51 -5.34
CA PRO A 63 11.51 -13.07 -3.99
C PRO A 63 10.23 -12.67 -3.25
N GLY A 64 9.86 -13.42 -2.20
CA GLY A 64 8.65 -13.23 -1.44
C GLY A 64 8.86 -13.03 0.06
N LEU A 65 7.81 -12.57 0.76
CA LEU A 65 7.82 -12.24 2.18
C LEU A 65 8.91 -11.20 2.51
N PRO A 66 8.72 -9.94 2.11
CA PRO A 66 9.65 -8.86 2.44
C PRO A 66 9.74 -8.70 3.97
N VAL A 67 10.93 -8.46 4.47
CA VAL A 67 11.16 -8.15 5.89
C VAL A 67 11.67 -6.72 5.99
N LEU A 68 10.86 -5.87 6.60
CA LEU A 68 11.16 -4.46 6.80
C LEU A 68 11.42 -4.19 8.29
N GLN A 69 12.27 -3.20 8.56
CA GLN A 69 12.58 -2.72 9.90
C GLN A 69 12.23 -1.23 10.03
N SER A 70 11.74 -0.85 11.20
CA SER A 70 11.48 0.54 11.58
C SER A 70 11.80 0.75 13.05
N ARG A 71 12.07 2.01 13.45
CA ARG A 71 12.15 2.43 14.86
C ARG A 71 11.04 3.40 15.26
N ASP A 72 10.22 3.82 14.31
CA ASP A 72 9.16 4.82 14.55
C ASP A 72 7.79 4.42 13.96
N LEU A 73 7.65 3.21 13.39
CA LEU A 73 6.45 2.68 12.74
C LEU A 73 6.05 3.41 11.44
N VAL A 74 6.75 4.48 11.07
CA VAL A 74 6.42 5.33 9.92
C VAL A 74 7.48 5.21 8.83
N ASN A 75 8.75 5.24 9.21
CA ASN A 75 9.89 5.14 8.31
C ASN A 75 10.43 3.71 8.32
N TRP A 76 10.42 3.05 7.16
CA TRP A 76 10.75 1.64 7.01
C TRP A 76 11.94 1.43 6.08
N THR A 77 12.75 0.43 6.38
CA THR A 77 13.86 -0.03 5.55
C THR A 77 13.66 -1.49 5.20
N LEU A 78 13.71 -1.86 3.94
CA LEU A 78 13.72 -3.25 3.50
C LEU A 78 15.06 -3.88 3.86
N LEU A 79 15.04 -4.91 4.69
CA LEU A 79 16.22 -5.71 5.05
C LEU A 79 16.51 -6.81 4.02
N GLY A 80 15.46 -7.39 3.44
CA GLY A 80 15.54 -8.49 2.50
C GLY A 80 14.22 -9.24 2.39
N TYR A 81 14.29 -10.47 1.94
CA TYR A 81 13.13 -11.35 1.76
C TYR A 81 13.39 -12.70 2.46
N ALA A 82 12.36 -13.21 3.12
CA ALA A 82 12.47 -14.52 3.78
C ALA A 82 12.49 -15.68 2.77
N MET A 83 11.89 -15.52 1.61
CA MET A 83 11.80 -16.53 0.56
C MET A 83 12.41 -16.00 -0.73
N GLN A 84 13.51 -16.62 -1.19
CA GLN A 84 14.16 -16.22 -2.45
C GLN A 84 13.49 -16.87 -3.66
N ARG A 85 13.10 -18.15 -3.52
CA ARG A 85 12.47 -18.92 -4.60
C ARG A 85 11.56 -19.99 -4.03
N LEU A 86 10.32 -20.02 -4.47
CA LEU A 86 9.35 -21.06 -4.15
C LEU A 86 8.88 -21.73 -5.43
N ASP A 87 9.32 -22.97 -5.64
CA ASP A 87 8.97 -23.78 -6.80
C ASP A 87 8.26 -25.07 -6.34
N LEU A 88 6.94 -25.06 -6.40
CA LEU A 88 6.12 -26.19 -6.00
C LEU A 88 5.41 -26.85 -7.20
N GLY A 89 5.93 -26.64 -8.42
CA GLY A 89 5.44 -27.31 -9.60
C GLY A 89 5.24 -26.41 -10.84
N PRO A 90 4.66 -26.95 -11.92
CA PRO A 90 4.54 -26.28 -13.20
C PRO A 90 3.85 -24.91 -13.15
N GLY A 91 2.83 -24.75 -12.30
CA GLY A 91 2.14 -23.47 -12.13
C GLY A 91 3.04 -22.37 -11.58
N PHE A 92 4.01 -22.70 -10.71
CA PHE A 92 4.98 -21.74 -10.19
C PHE A 92 5.99 -21.31 -11.27
N ARG A 93 6.16 -22.07 -12.32
CA ARG A 93 7.09 -21.81 -13.44
C ARG A 93 6.40 -21.32 -14.71
N LEU A 94 5.08 -21.10 -14.71
CA LEU A 94 4.29 -20.79 -15.91
C LEU A 94 4.55 -21.82 -17.05
N GLU A 95 4.51 -23.11 -16.72
CA GLU A 95 4.73 -24.21 -17.65
C GLU A 95 3.42 -24.90 -18.01
N ASP A 96 3.32 -25.38 -19.25
CA ASP A 96 2.20 -26.19 -19.78
C ASP A 96 0.82 -25.50 -19.58
N GLY A 97 0.76 -24.17 -19.71
CA GLY A 97 -0.46 -23.39 -19.52
C GLY A 97 -0.92 -23.25 -18.05
N ASN A 98 -0.13 -23.78 -17.09
CA ASN A 98 -0.43 -23.65 -15.68
C ASN A 98 0.11 -22.33 -15.10
N ASN A 99 -0.58 -21.79 -14.09
CA ASN A 99 -0.15 -20.60 -13.35
C ASN A 99 -0.67 -20.63 -11.91
N VAL A 100 -0.11 -19.75 -11.07
CA VAL A 100 -0.51 -19.57 -9.67
C VAL A 100 -0.86 -18.11 -9.36
N TYR A 101 -1.39 -17.37 -10.33
CA TYR A 101 -1.88 -16.01 -10.11
C TYR A 101 -2.92 -15.97 -8.99
N GLY A 102 -2.75 -15.05 -8.02
CA GLY A 102 -3.57 -14.95 -6.82
C GLY A 102 -3.41 -16.12 -5.85
N GLN A 103 -2.38 -16.94 -6.03
CA GLN A 103 -2.00 -18.07 -5.19
C GLN A 103 -0.51 -17.91 -4.81
N GLY A 104 0.05 -18.89 -4.14
CA GLY A 104 1.42 -18.81 -3.63
C GLY A 104 1.41 -18.47 -2.14
N LEU A 105 2.31 -17.61 -1.68
CA LEU A 105 2.43 -17.23 -0.26
C LEU A 105 1.33 -16.25 0.12
N TRP A 106 0.44 -16.68 1.02
CA TRP A 106 -0.65 -15.89 1.56
C TRP A 106 -0.28 -15.24 2.89
N ALA A 107 -1.28 -14.74 3.64
CA ALA A 107 -1.09 -13.98 4.87
C ALA A 107 -0.04 -14.61 5.79
N PRO A 108 1.05 -13.89 6.12
CA PRO A 108 2.11 -14.40 6.97
C PRO A 108 1.80 -14.17 8.45
N SER A 109 2.40 -15.00 9.32
CA SER A 109 2.52 -14.77 10.74
C SER A 109 3.98 -14.60 11.11
N LEU A 110 4.39 -13.37 11.48
CA LEU A 110 5.75 -13.04 11.90
C LEU A 110 5.85 -13.10 13.42
N ARG A 111 6.84 -13.84 13.93
CA ARG A 111 7.07 -13.99 15.38
C ARG A 111 8.56 -13.94 15.71
N TYR A 112 8.86 -13.57 16.95
CA TYR A 112 10.19 -13.65 17.52
C TYR A 112 10.13 -14.40 18.85
N HIS A 113 10.95 -15.45 18.97
CA HIS A 113 11.03 -16.28 20.16
C HIS A 113 12.45 -16.82 20.32
N ASP A 114 13.01 -16.72 21.53
CA ASP A 114 14.33 -17.23 21.90
C ASP A 114 15.47 -16.86 20.92
N GLY A 115 15.50 -15.59 20.51
CA GLY A 115 16.55 -15.10 19.61
C GLY A 115 16.36 -15.46 18.15
N VAL A 116 15.22 -16.02 17.76
CA VAL A 116 14.91 -16.47 16.39
C VAL A 116 13.65 -15.79 15.88
N PHE A 117 13.72 -15.26 14.67
CA PHE A 117 12.56 -14.81 13.91
C PHE A 117 11.94 -15.97 13.15
N TYR A 118 10.63 -16.04 13.14
CA TYR A 118 9.83 -17.04 12.42
C TYR A 118 8.80 -16.33 11.54
N ILE A 119 8.64 -16.81 10.30
CA ILE A 119 7.52 -16.43 9.43
C ILE A 119 6.83 -17.71 9.00
N PHE A 120 5.52 -17.80 9.26
CA PHE A 120 4.66 -18.86 8.79
C PHE A 120 3.75 -18.29 7.70
N SER A 121 3.65 -18.94 6.56
CA SER A 121 2.76 -18.49 5.48
C SER A 121 2.15 -19.69 4.77
N ASN A 122 0.83 -19.71 4.64
CA ASN A 122 0.16 -20.77 3.90
C ASN A 122 0.35 -20.58 2.39
N VAL A 123 0.55 -21.69 1.68
CA VAL A 123 0.54 -21.71 0.22
C VAL A 123 -0.72 -22.40 -0.26
N ASN A 124 -1.55 -21.67 -1.01
CA ASN A 124 -2.82 -22.20 -1.51
C ASN A 124 -2.61 -23.52 -2.28
N LYS A 125 -3.41 -24.53 -1.93
CA LYS A 125 -3.36 -25.92 -2.46
C LYS A 125 -2.08 -26.70 -2.11
N HIS A 126 -1.24 -26.15 -1.27
CA HIS A 126 -0.04 -26.78 -0.72
C HIS A 126 -0.09 -26.70 0.82
N THR A 127 1.05 -26.92 1.45
CA THR A 127 1.17 -26.82 2.90
C THR A 127 1.69 -25.45 3.34
N THR A 128 1.48 -25.13 4.61
CA THR A 128 2.08 -23.95 5.24
C THR A 128 3.60 -24.07 5.22
N GLN A 129 4.28 -22.96 4.90
CA GLN A 129 5.72 -22.85 4.87
C GLN A 129 6.21 -22.12 6.12
N VAL A 130 7.33 -22.56 6.66
CA VAL A 130 7.98 -21.96 7.85
C VAL A 130 9.36 -21.50 7.48
N PHE A 131 9.61 -20.23 7.72
CA PHE A 131 10.92 -19.60 7.55
C PHE A 131 11.46 -19.20 8.92
N SER A 132 12.76 -19.40 9.18
CA SER A 132 13.38 -19.02 10.44
C SER A 132 14.77 -18.43 10.23
N ALA A 133 15.10 -17.40 11.02
CA ALA A 133 16.41 -16.75 10.98
C ALA A 133 16.75 -16.13 12.33
N LYS A 134 18.04 -16.12 12.71
CA LYS A 134 18.53 -15.34 13.86
C LYS A 134 18.67 -13.86 13.51
N ASN A 135 19.00 -13.56 12.26
CA ASN A 135 19.08 -12.18 11.75
C ASN A 135 17.89 -11.94 10.82
N PRO A 136 17.06 -10.90 11.04
CA PRO A 136 15.91 -10.61 10.20
C PRO A 136 16.25 -10.27 8.74
N ALA A 137 17.51 -9.87 8.47
CA ALA A 137 18.02 -9.73 7.10
C ALA A 137 18.36 -11.07 6.43
N GLY A 138 18.30 -12.17 7.17
CA GLY A 138 18.67 -13.53 6.72
C GLY A 138 20.12 -13.93 7.04
N PRO A 139 20.60 -15.07 6.52
CA PRO A 139 19.85 -15.98 5.66
C PRO A 139 18.70 -16.70 6.40
N TRP A 140 17.58 -16.90 5.71
CA TRP A 140 16.42 -17.61 6.22
C TRP A 140 16.48 -19.09 5.88
N GLN A 141 16.26 -19.93 6.88
CA GLN A 141 16.04 -21.37 6.69
C GLN A 141 14.58 -21.61 6.35
N HIS A 142 14.30 -22.56 5.47
CA HIS A 142 12.96 -22.89 5.00
C HIS A 142 12.62 -24.35 5.25
N ARG A 143 11.38 -24.63 5.68
CA ARG A 143 10.78 -25.95 5.74
C ARG A 143 9.27 -25.86 5.49
N ALA A 144 8.66 -26.97 5.04
CA ALA A 144 7.23 -27.09 4.89
C ALA A 144 6.63 -27.74 6.13
N MET A 145 5.45 -27.28 6.56
CA MET A 145 4.61 -28.02 7.51
C MET A 145 3.96 -29.23 6.82
N LYS A 146 3.47 -30.18 7.62
CA LYS A 146 2.69 -31.31 7.12
C LYS A 146 1.23 -30.95 6.81
N ARG A 147 0.80 -29.73 7.14
CA ARG A 147 -0.59 -29.26 7.01
C ARG A 147 -0.66 -27.92 6.29
N SER A 148 -1.84 -27.66 5.73
CA SER A 148 -2.25 -26.36 5.25
C SER A 148 -3.10 -25.69 6.34
N LEU A 149 -2.65 -24.55 6.85
CA LEU A 149 -3.33 -23.76 7.88
C LEU A 149 -3.65 -22.38 7.30
N HIS A 150 -4.90 -22.18 6.89
CA HIS A 150 -5.34 -20.96 6.20
C HIS A 150 -5.28 -19.75 7.13
N ASP A 151 -4.59 -18.69 6.70
CA ASP A 151 -4.46 -17.40 7.39
C ASP A 151 -4.12 -17.54 8.87
N LEU A 152 -3.12 -18.38 9.13
CA LEU A 152 -2.73 -18.75 10.48
C LEU A 152 -2.08 -17.60 11.25
N SER A 153 -2.17 -17.68 12.58
CA SER A 153 -1.36 -16.86 13.48
C SER A 153 -0.79 -17.72 14.62
N VAL A 154 0.51 -17.57 14.86
CA VAL A 154 1.23 -18.31 15.90
C VAL A 154 1.41 -17.43 17.14
N LEU A 155 1.28 -18.03 18.32
CA LEU A 155 1.61 -17.41 19.60
C LEU A 155 2.54 -18.34 20.37
N PHE A 156 3.69 -17.82 20.81
CA PHE A 156 4.51 -18.48 21.82
C PHE A 156 4.04 -18.02 23.19
N ASP A 157 3.63 -18.96 24.03
CA ASP A 157 3.11 -18.74 25.38
C ASP A 157 3.76 -19.75 26.34
N ASP A 158 4.50 -19.23 27.30
CA ASP A 158 5.46 -20.00 28.09
C ASP A 158 6.40 -20.79 27.14
N ASP A 159 6.64 -22.07 27.38
CA ASP A 159 7.49 -22.94 26.56
C ASP A 159 6.74 -23.64 25.40
N LYS A 160 5.55 -23.15 25.03
CA LYS A 160 4.70 -23.77 24.01
C LYS A 160 4.40 -22.81 22.86
N ALA A 161 4.31 -23.37 21.68
CA ALA A 161 3.80 -22.67 20.51
C ALA A 161 2.35 -23.11 20.24
N PHE A 162 1.48 -22.13 20.06
CA PHE A 162 0.07 -22.36 19.68
C PHE A 162 -0.17 -21.72 18.32
N VAL A 163 -1.10 -22.31 17.56
CA VAL A 163 -1.53 -21.78 16.27
C VAL A 163 -3.04 -21.69 16.21
N ILE A 164 -3.53 -20.57 15.71
CA ILE A 164 -4.91 -20.41 15.30
C ILE A 164 -4.98 -20.27 13.78
N TRP A 165 -6.07 -20.75 13.17
CA TRP A 165 -6.30 -20.62 11.73
C TRP A 165 -7.78 -20.76 11.40
N GLY A 166 -8.17 -20.34 10.22
CA GLY A 166 -9.53 -20.55 9.71
C GLY A 166 -10.02 -19.43 8.81
N TYR A 167 -11.18 -19.69 8.20
CA TYR A 167 -11.86 -18.75 7.31
C TYR A 167 -13.22 -18.31 7.84
N ARG A 168 -13.98 -19.22 8.43
CA ARG A 168 -15.33 -18.98 8.97
C ARG A 168 -15.44 -19.31 10.45
N GLY A 169 -14.90 -20.45 10.87
CA GLY A 169 -14.69 -20.81 12.25
C GLY A 169 -13.20 -20.78 12.56
N ILE A 170 -12.82 -20.42 13.79
CA ILE A 170 -11.41 -20.33 14.20
C ILE A 170 -11.07 -21.55 15.04
N LYS A 171 -10.04 -22.25 14.60
CA LYS A 171 -9.45 -23.41 15.29
C LYS A 171 -8.19 -23.01 16.02
N LEU A 172 -7.89 -23.74 17.10
CA LEU A 172 -6.67 -23.67 17.89
C LEU A 172 -6.03 -25.05 17.95
N ALA A 173 -4.69 -25.10 17.91
CA ALA A 173 -3.92 -26.27 18.29
C ALA A 173 -2.57 -25.87 18.88
N GLN A 174 -1.92 -26.78 19.61
CA GLN A 174 -0.53 -26.67 19.98
C GLN A 174 0.36 -27.16 18.82
N LEU A 175 1.39 -26.42 18.48
CA LEU A 175 2.46 -26.88 17.55
C LEU A 175 3.43 -27.80 18.29
N ASN A 176 4.01 -28.75 17.55
CA ASN A 176 5.11 -29.58 18.05
C ASN A 176 6.40 -28.77 18.17
N GLU A 177 7.42 -29.34 18.83
CA GLU A 177 8.72 -28.67 19.06
C GLU A 177 9.45 -28.28 17.78
N THR A 178 9.24 -29.00 16.69
CA THR A 178 9.83 -28.69 15.39
C THR A 178 9.03 -27.66 14.60
N LEU A 179 7.86 -27.25 15.07
CA LEU A 179 6.94 -26.29 14.43
C LEU A 179 6.53 -26.70 13.00
N ASP A 180 6.51 -28.00 12.72
CA ASP A 180 6.16 -28.54 11.39
C ASP A 180 4.81 -29.28 11.37
N ASP A 181 4.20 -29.51 12.55
CA ASP A 181 2.87 -30.13 12.68
C ASP A 181 2.19 -29.70 14.00
N ILE A 182 0.91 -29.96 14.10
CA ILE A 182 0.18 -29.83 15.36
C ILE A 182 0.38 -31.09 16.24
N VAL A 183 0.35 -30.89 17.56
CA VAL A 183 0.35 -32.00 18.52
C VAL A 183 -0.99 -32.74 18.41
N PRO A 184 -1.00 -34.08 18.20
CA PRO A 184 -2.23 -34.86 18.09
C PRO A 184 -3.16 -34.66 19.29
N GLY A 185 -4.45 -34.50 19.03
CA GLY A 185 -5.50 -34.35 20.07
C GLY A 185 -5.60 -32.93 20.68
N THR A 186 -4.82 -31.97 20.23
CA THR A 186 -4.89 -30.57 20.71
C THR A 186 -5.78 -29.68 19.85
N GLU A 187 -6.13 -30.11 18.63
CA GLU A 187 -6.99 -29.32 17.72
C GLU A 187 -8.41 -29.19 18.28
N ARG A 188 -8.92 -27.96 18.30
CA ARG A 188 -10.30 -27.65 18.70
C ARG A 188 -10.79 -26.37 18.03
N GLU A 189 -12.09 -26.25 17.83
CA GLU A 189 -12.71 -24.97 17.47
C GLU A 189 -12.86 -24.11 18.73
N ILE A 190 -12.41 -22.85 18.65
CA ILE A 190 -12.46 -21.89 19.77
C ILE A 190 -13.44 -20.74 19.50
N ILE A 191 -13.73 -20.44 18.25
CA ILE A 191 -14.75 -19.47 17.83
C ILE A 191 -15.53 -20.11 16.68
N PRO A 192 -16.85 -20.36 16.86
CA PRO A 192 -17.65 -21.04 15.85
C PRO A 192 -17.94 -20.14 14.63
N GLU A 193 -18.28 -20.79 13.51
CA GLU A 193 -18.79 -20.09 12.33
C GLU A 193 -20.00 -19.20 12.68
N GLY A 194 -20.03 -17.99 12.11
CA GLY A 194 -21.12 -17.03 12.35
C GLY A 194 -20.97 -16.15 13.58
N ALA A 195 -19.95 -16.34 14.40
CA ALA A 195 -19.68 -15.49 15.56
C ALA A 195 -19.20 -14.07 15.21
N GLY A 196 -18.97 -13.76 13.92
CA GLY A 196 -18.53 -12.44 13.46
C GLY A 196 -17.02 -12.27 13.39
N MET A 197 -16.29 -13.38 13.34
CA MET A 197 -14.84 -13.44 13.08
C MET A 197 -14.59 -14.18 11.76
N GLY A 198 -13.52 -13.83 11.05
CA GLY A 198 -13.15 -14.41 9.77
C GLY A 198 -11.67 -14.74 9.65
N GLU A 199 -11.12 -14.55 8.46
CA GLU A 199 -9.73 -14.82 8.13
C GLU A 199 -8.77 -13.68 8.51
N GLY A 200 -7.48 -13.81 8.19
CA GLY A 200 -6.48 -12.77 8.45
C GLY A 200 -6.18 -12.58 9.93
N LEU A 201 -5.93 -13.69 10.61
CA LEU A 201 -5.85 -13.74 12.07
C LEU A 201 -4.54 -13.15 12.63
N HIS A 202 -4.65 -12.44 13.76
CA HIS A 202 -3.52 -12.05 14.60
C HIS A 202 -3.82 -12.44 16.04
N PHE A 203 -2.88 -13.14 16.69
CA PHE A 203 -3.06 -13.76 18.01
C PHE A 203 -2.09 -13.20 19.02
N TYR A 204 -2.61 -12.74 20.16
CA TYR A 204 -1.84 -12.06 21.20
C TYR A 204 -2.17 -12.57 22.60
N LYS A 205 -1.21 -12.45 23.51
CA LYS A 205 -1.42 -12.48 24.97
C LYS A 205 -1.04 -11.10 25.52
N ILE A 206 -2.01 -10.37 26.10
CA ILE A 206 -1.86 -9.01 26.60
C ILE A 206 -2.43 -8.97 28.02
N ASP A 207 -1.61 -8.59 29.00
CA ASP A 207 -1.99 -8.51 30.41
C ASP A 207 -2.69 -9.79 30.92
N GLY A 208 -2.18 -10.95 30.49
CA GLY A 208 -2.70 -12.27 30.90
C GLY A 208 -3.95 -12.72 30.16
N LYS A 209 -4.52 -11.92 29.27
CA LYS A 209 -5.68 -12.28 28.43
C LYS A 209 -5.26 -12.56 26.99
N TYR A 210 -6.04 -13.37 26.30
CA TYR A 210 -5.84 -13.72 24.90
C TYR A 210 -6.72 -12.86 24.02
N PHE A 211 -6.13 -12.30 22.94
CA PHE A 211 -6.81 -11.47 21.95
C PHE A 211 -6.58 -12.02 20.57
N ILE A 212 -7.63 -11.98 19.74
CA ILE A 212 -7.58 -12.33 18.32
C ILE A 212 -8.19 -11.17 17.54
N THR A 213 -7.50 -10.67 16.51
CA THR A 213 -8.08 -9.77 15.51
C THR A 213 -8.20 -10.49 14.18
N SER A 214 -9.14 -10.09 13.33
CA SER A 214 -9.35 -10.71 12.02
C SER A 214 -10.03 -9.75 11.03
N ALA A 215 -10.35 -10.23 9.84
CA ALA A 215 -11.24 -9.58 8.89
C ALA A 215 -12.62 -10.24 8.94
N TRP A 216 -13.68 -9.44 8.78
CA TRP A 216 -15.04 -9.92 8.69
C TRP A 216 -15.88 -9.14 7.68
N TYR A 217 -16.56 -9.84 6.80
CA TYR A 217 -17.47 -9.23 5.84
C TYR A 217 -18.94 -9.36 6.29
N ALA A 218 -19.57 -8.21 6.54
CA ALA A 218 -20.99 -8.13 6.86
C ALA A 218 -21.64 -6.97 6.08
N GLY A 219 -21.74 -7.13 4.74
CA GLY A 219 -22.15 -6.07 3.82
C GLY A 219 -21.01 -5.10 3.46
N ARG A 220 -20.03 -4.94 4.35
CA ARG A 220 -18.74 -4.27 4.16
C ARG A 220 -17.68 -5.00 4.97
N MET A 221 -16.42 -4.81 4.59
CA MET A 221 -15.30 -5.29 5.40
C MET A 221 -15.20 -4.48 6.70
N ARG A 222 -14.80 -5.15 7.78
CA ARG A 222 -14.51 -4.56 9.09
C ARG A 222 -13.47 -5.42 9.80
N MET A 223 -12.90 -4.91 10.87
CA MET A 223 -11.99 -5.64 11.72
C MET A 223 -12.64 -5.91 13.07
N PRO A 224 -13.03 -7.16 13.38
CA PRO A 224 -13.46 -7.59 14.70
C PRO A 224 -12.26 -7.91 15.59
N ALA A 225 -12.52 -8.03 16.90
CA ALA A 225 -11.62 -8.62 17.88
C ALA A 225 -12.35 -9.62 18.77
N ALA A 226 -11.64 -10.64 19.22
CA ALA A 226 -12.10 -11.55 20.25
C ALA A 226 -11.16 -11.53 21.45
N ARG A 227 -11.67 -11.76 22.66
CA ARG A 227 -10.86 -11.85 23.89
C ARG A 227 -11.32 -12.98 24.80
N ALA A 228 -10.39 -13.54 25.56
CA ALA A 228 -10.67 -14.60 26.56
C ALA A 228 -9.66 -14.55 27.70
N ASP A 229 -10.03 -15.07 28.87
CA ASP A 229 -9.11 -15.23 30.01
C ASP A 229 -8.23 -16.48 29.87
N ARG A 230 -8.63 -17.44 29.04
CA ARG A 230 -7.91 -18.68 28.75
C ARG A 230 -7.75 -18.87 27.25
N ILE A 231 -6.66 -19.53 26.84
CA ILE A 231 -6.33 -19.74 25.42
C ILE A 231 -7.41 -20.53 24.67
N GLU A 232 -8.09 -21.44 25.35
CA GLU A 232 -9.19 -22.23 24.79
C GLU A 232 -10.53 -21.50 24.79
N GLY A 233 -10.61 -20.31 25.38
CA GLY A 233 -11.83 -19.54 25.54
C GLY A 233 -12.59 -19.81 26.85
N PRO A 234 -13.90 -19.49 26.91
CA PRO A 234 -14.71 -18.96 25.82
C PRO A 234 -14.29 -17.54 25.39
N TYR A 235 -14.37 -17.26 24.09
CA TYR A 235 -14.06 -15.96 23.53
C TYR A 235 -15.31 -15.08 23.43
N GLU A 236 -15.21 -13.85 23.97
CA GLU A 236 -16.15 -12.78 23.72
C GLU A 236 -15.73 -12.06 22.44
N VAL A 237 -16.68 -11.73 21.54
CA VAL A 237 -16.41 -11.09 20.24
C VAL A 237 -16.97 -9.68 20.20
N ASN A 238 -16.11 -8.70 19.87
CA ASN A 238 -16.47 -7.36 19.43
C ASN A 238 -16.36 -7.31 17.90
N GLN A 239 -17.49 -7.14 17.23
CA GLN A 239 -17.58 -7.25 15.77
C GLN A 239 -16.94 -6.10 15.00
N ALA A 240 -16.54 -5.00 15.64
CA ALA A 240 -16.01 -3.84 14.94
C ALA A 240 -15.11 -2.97 15.83
N ILE A 241 -13.83 -3.33 15.94
CA ILE A 241 -12.80 -2.44 16.53
C ILE A 241 -12.24 -1.46 15.49
N SER A 242 -12.42 -1.73 14.18
CA SER A 242 -12.17 -0.81 13.08
C SER A 242 -13.32 -0.92 12.07
N ILE A 243 -13.86 0.23 11.69
CA ILE A 243 -14.98 0.38 10.73
C ILE A 243 -14.70 1.43 9.67
N ASP A 244 -13.45 1.87 9.60
CA ASP A 244 -13.02 2.82 8.60
C ASP A 244 -13.31 2.33 7.20
N GLU A 245 -13.70 3.27 6.36
CA GLU A 245 -14.12 2.90 5.01
C GLU A 245 -13.04 3.22 3.98
N ASP A 246 -12.57 4.49 3.89
CA ASP A 246 -11.83 4.84 2.68
C ASP A 246 -11.04 6.15 2.75
N PHE A 247 -10.93 6.81 3.86
CA PHE A 247 -10.35 8.17 3.97
C PHE A 247 -11.00 9.21 3.05
N GLY A 248 -12.24 8.98 2.59
CA GLY A 248 -12.91 9.78 1.57
C GLY A 248 -12.48 9.45 0.13
N LEU A 249 -11.83 8.31 -0.10
CA LEU A 249 -11.52 7.82 -1.43
C LEU A 249 -12.76 7.16 -2.07
N ALA A 250 -13.11 7.59 -3.26
CA ALA A 250 -14.15 6.91 -4.03
C ALA A 250 -13.64 5.55 -4.54
N PRO A 251 -14.50 4.50 -4.53
CA PRO A 251 -14.15 3.26 -5.21
C PRO A 251 -13.82 3.53 -6.68
N GLY A 252 -12.72 2.95 -7.16
CA GLY A 252 -12.31 3.04 -8.55
C GLY A 252 -13.03 2.07 -9.47
N ASN A 253 -12.51 1.93 -10.67
CA ASN A 253 -13.01 0.95 -11.63
C ASN A 253 -12.75 -0.47 -11.13
N HIS A 254 -13.71 -1.36 -11.31
CA HIS A 254 -13.59 -2.76 -10.92
C HIS A 254 -14.24 -3.69 -11.94
N LEU A 255 -13.86 -4.95 -11.92
CA LEU A 255 -14.50 -5.95 -12.78
C LEU A 255 -15.88 -6.29 -12.24
N THR A 256 -16.86 -6.46 -13.14
CA THR A 256 -18.21 -6.89 -12.78
C THR A 256 -18.19 -8.25 -12.09
N GLU A 257 -17.37 -9.17 -12.60
CA GLU A 257 -17.03 -10.41 -11.93
C GLU A 257 -15.74 -10.24 -11.16
N VAL A 258 -15.83 -10.07 -9.86
CA VAL A 258 -14.70 -9.73 -8.96
C VAL A 258 -13.54 -10.72 -9.08
N TRP A 259 -13.83 -11.99 -9.35
CA TRP A 259 -12.84 -13.06 -9.49
C TRP A 259 -12.50 -13.39 -10.94
N ALA A 260 -12.87 -12.53 -11.91
CA ALA A 260 -12.58 -12.77 -13.32
C ALA A 260 -11.06 -12.89 -13.55
N ARG A 261 -10.67 -14.04 -14.10
CA ARG A 261 -9.27 -14.34 -14.49
C ARG A 261 -9.11 -14.49 -15.99
N GLN A 262 -10.21 -14.44 -16.73
CA GLN A 262 -10.27 -14.67 -18.19
C GLN A 262 -11.20 -13.67 -18.86
N LYS A 263 -11.01 -13.46 -20.15
CA LYS A 263 -11.86 -12.61 -20.98
C LYS A 263 -13.25 -13.21 -21.22
N PRO A 264 -14.26 -12.39 -21.50
CA PRO A 264 -14.19 -10.93 -21.60
C PRO A 264 -14.14 -10.24 -20.25
N PHE A 265 -13.35 -9.15 -20.12
CA PHE A 265 -13.35 -8.31 -18.94
C PHE A 265 -14.40 -7.22 -19.05
N VAL A 266 -15.37 -7.23 -18.16
CA VAL A 266 -16.41 -6.20 -18.10
C VAL A 266 -16.11 -5.27 -16.93
N ILE A 267 -15.70 -4.04 -17.24
CA ILE A 267 -15.36 -3.01 -16.26
C ILE A 267 -16.64 -2.28 -15.85
N LYS A 268 -16.84 -2.17 -14.56
CA LYS A 268 -17.82 -1.33 -13.91
C LYS A 268 -17.14 -0.08 -13.37
N PRO A 269 -17.59 1.12 -13.74
CA PRO A 269 -17.08 2.37 -13.18
C PRO A 269 -17.25 2.43 -11.67
N GLY A 270 -16.35 3.13 -10.99
CA GLY A 270 -16.49 3.45 -9.58
C GLY A 270 -17.73 4.29 -9.31
N ASP A 271 -18.32 4.09 -8.15
CA ASP A 271 -19.47 4.87 -7.68
C ASP A 271 -19.13 5.49 -6.31
N PRO A 272 -18.94 6.81 -6.23
CA PRO A 272 -18.60 7.48 -4.97
C PRO A 272 -19.70 7.38 -3.90
N LYS A 273 -20.93 6.95 -4.26
CA LYS A 273 -22.01 6.67 -3.31
C LYS A 273 -21.93 5.27 -2.71
N ASN A 274 -21.14 4.38 -3.31
CA ASN A 274 -20.97 3.01 -2.84
C ASN A 274 -19.79 2.94 -1.85
N THR A 275 -20.02 3.37 -0.62
CA THR A 275 -19.03 3.36 0.46
C THR A 275 -18.84 1.97 1.08
N GLY A 276 -17.77 1.79 1.85
CA GLY A 276 -17.49 0.57 2.61
C GLY A 276 -16.83 -0.56 1.83
N ARG A 277 -16.46 -0.36 0.56
CA ARG A 277 -15.69 -1.34 -0.21
C ARG A 277 -14.18 -1.29 0.06
N LEU A 278 -13.69 -0.13 0.49
CA LEU A 278 -12.27 0.14 0.72
C LEU A 278 -11.93 0.13 2.23
N SER A 279 -12.78 -0.46 3.05
CA SER A 279 -12.66 -0.47 4.51
C SER A 279 -11.34 -1.06 4.98
N LEU A 280 -10.77 -0.45 6.02
CA LEU A 280 -9.63 -0.99 6.74
C LEU A 280 -10.01 -2.30 7.46
N HIS A 281 -9.24 -3.34 7.22
CA HIS A 281 -9.47 -4.67 7.79
C HIS A 281 -8.15 -5.46 7.86
N GLN A 282 -8.20 -6.65 8.41
CA GLN A 282 -7.09 -7.60 8.48
C GLN A 282 -5.79 -6.94 8.93
N GLY A 283 -5.59 -6.95 10.23
CA GLY A 283 -4.44 -6.33 10.86
C GLY A 283 -4.43 -6.60 12.36
N GLY A 284 -3.48 -6.01 13.03
CA GLY A 284 -3.23 -6.25 14.43
C GLY A 284 -2.81 -5.01 15.18
N ILE A 285 -2.26 -5.24 16.36
CA ILE A 285 -1.85 -4.17 17.27
C ILE A 285 -0.43 -4.39 17.77
N VAL A 286 0.24 -3.28 18.10
CA VAL A 286 1.59 -3.28 18.66
C VAL A 286 1.71 -2.18 19.72
N GLN A 287 2.47 -2.44 20.78
CA GLN A 287 2.75 -1.45 21.81
C GLN A 287 4.15 -0.86 21.63
N THR A 288 4.26 0.47 21.73
CA THR A 288 5.58 1.13 21.73
C THR A 288 6.28 0.93 23.10
N PRO A 289 7.61 1.10 23.17
CA PRO A 289 8.33 1.07 24.45
C PRO A 289 7.85 2.11 25.46
N LEU A 290 7.20 3.18 25.00
CA LEU A 290 6.64 4.24 25.83
C LEU A 290 5.15 4.03 26.17
N GLY A 291 4.61 2.84 25.88
CA GLY A 291 3.26 2.43 26.29
C GLY A 291 2.12 2.86 25.37
N GLU A 292 2.38 3.55 24.26
CA GLU A 292 1.33 3.83 23.27
C GLU A 292 0.98 2.56 22.48
N TRP A 293 -0.31 2.37 22.20
CA TRP A 293 -0.80 1.30 21.34
C TRP A 293 -1.10 1.82 19.95
N TRP A 294 -0.65 1.05 18.95
CA TRP A 294 -0.83 1.35 17.55
C TRP A 294 -1.37 0.13 16.81
N GLY A 295 -2.28 0.37 15.89
CA GLY A 295 -2.87 -0.64 15.02
C GLY A 295 -2.31 -0.54 13.61
N PHE A 296 -2.15 -1.67 12.97
CA PHE A 296 -1.83 -1.78 11.55
C PHE A 296 -2.91 -2.60 10.85
N SER A 297 -3.23 -2.24 9.64
CA SER A 297 -4.27 -2.89 8.85
C SER A 297 -4.05 -2.65 7.37
N MET A 298 -4.83 -3.30 6.52
CA MET A 298 -4.83 -3.04 5.09
C MET A 298 -6.20 -2.56 4.61
N MET A 299 -6.23 -1.97 3.40
CA MET A 299 -7.45 -1.68 2.65
C MET A 299 -7.24 -1.97 1.18
N ASP A 300 -8.31 -2.35 0.49
CA ASP A 300 -8.32 -2.49 -0.97
C ASP A 300 -8.34 -1.09 -1.60
N TYR A 301 -7.19 -0.63 -2.11
CA TYR A 301 -6.99 0.72 -2.60
C TYR A 301 -7.00 0.79 -4.13
N ASN A 302 -8.15 0.47 -4.71
CA ASN A 302 -8.39 0.50 -6.16
C ASN A 302 -7.30 -0.28 -6.94
N SER A 303 -6.90 0.18 -8.11
CA SER A 303 -5.93 -0.52 -8.97
C SER A 303 -4.52 -0.64 -8.38
N LEU A 304 -4.19 0.10 -7.33
CA LEU A 304 -2.95 -0.09 -6.57
C LEU A 304 -2.92 -1.41 -5.80
N GLY A 305 -4.07 -2.04 -5.57
CA GLY A 305 -4.20 -3.23 -4.73
C GLY A 305 -4.35 -2.87 -3.26
N ARG A 306 -3.85 -3.71 -2.37
CA ARG A 306 -4.01 -3.56 -0.92
C ARG A 306 -2.87 -2.75 -0.32
N VAL A 307 -3.19 -1.66 0.36
CA VAL A 307 -2.21 -0.78 1.00
C VAL A 307 -2.31 -0.89 2.52
N THR A 308 -1.19 -0.66 3.22
CA THR A 308 -1.12 -0.73 4.69
C THR A 308 -1.35 0.63 5.32
N ALA A 309 -2.15 0.67 6.39
CA ALA A 309 -2.41 1.85 7.21
C ALA A 309 -1.95 1.65 8.66
N LEU A 310 -1.60 2.75 9.31
CA LEU A 310 -1.24 2.83 10.73
C LEU A 310 -2.27 3.69 11.46
N SER A 311 -2.76 3.23 12.64
CA SER A 311 -3.77 3.89 13.44
C SER A 311 -3.34 4.01 14.89
N PRO A 312 -3.60 5.13 15.58
CA PRO A 312 -3.59 5.12 17.03
C PRO A 312 -4.67 4.13 17.54
N VAL A 313 -4.41 3.49 18.68
CA VAL A 313 -5.36 2.58 19.32
C VAL A 313 -5.80 3.16 20.66
N THR A 314 -7.12 3.24 20.85
CA THR A 314 -7.75 3.65 22.10
C THR A 314 -8.35 2.42 22.79
N TRP A 315 -7.85 2.10 23.97
CA TRP A 315 -8.46 1.07 24.81
C TRP A 315 -9.70 1.62 25.52
N GLN A 316 -10.85 0.98 25.25
CA GLN A 316 -12.11 1.31 25.92
C GLN A 316 -12.85 0.00 26.29
N GLU A 317 -13.26 -0.14 27.56
CA GLU A 317 -13.93 -1.34 28.08
C GLU A 317 -13.16 -2.64 27.83
N GLY A 318 -11.82 -2.55 27.79
CA GLY A 318 -10.92 -3.68 27.52
C GLY A 318 -10.88 -4.12 26.05
N TRP A 319 -11.30 -3.26 25.10
CA TRP A 319 -11.20 -3.48 23.67
C TRP A 319 -10.24 -2.47 23.01
N PRO A 320 -9.39 -2.91 22.07
CA PRO A 320 -8.43 -2.06 21.39
C PRO A 320 -9.04 -1.42 20.15
N TYR A 321 -9.85 -0.39 20.31
CA TYR A 321 -10.43 0.32 19.16
C TYR A 321 -9.37 1.06 18.37
N PHE A 322 -9.36 0.92 17.05
CA PHE A 322 -8.61 1.80 16.18
C PHE A 322 -9.21 3.21 16.22
N GLY A 323 -8.36 4.24 16.13
CA GLY A 323 -8.80 5.63 16.21
C GLY A 323 -8.62 6.28 17.58
N LEU A 324 -9.23 7.46 17.72
CA LEU A 324 -9.07 8.38 18.82
C LEU A 324 -10.29 8.37 19.74
N PRO A 325 -10.15 8.76 21.05
CA PRO A 325 -11.30 8.97 21.92
C PRO A 325 -12.34 9.88 21.26
N GLY A 326 -13.61 9.51 21.32
CA GLY A 326 -14.71 10.24 20.65
C GLY A 326 -14.89 9.89 19.15
N ASN A 327 -13.94 9.20 18.55
CA ASN A 327 -14.03 8.73 17.16
C ASN A 327 -13.45 7.31 16.99
N LEU A 328 -13.94 6.40 17.83
CA LEU A 328 -13.49 5.01 17.85
C LEU A 328 -13.85 4.27 16.55
N GLY A 329 -12.99 3.35 16.14
CA GLY A 329 -13.12 2.57 14.93
C GLY A 329 -12.71 3.32 13.65
N ARG A 330 -12.29 4.58 13.75
CA ARG A 330 -11.92 5.43 12.62
C ARG A 330 -10.44 5.82 12.68
N THR A 331 -9.68 5.38 11.70
CA THR A 331 -8.26 5.73 11.55
C THR A 331 -8.13 7.14 10.98
N PRO A 332 -7.41 8.08 11.63
CA PRO A 332 -7.12 9.37 11.03
C PRO A 332 -6.15 9.21 9.85
N ARG A 333 -6.45 9.84 8.72
CA ARG A 333 -5.56 9.76 7.56
C ARG A 333 -4.21 10.41 7.83
N THR A 334 -4.18 11.55 8.54
CA THR A 334 -2.96 12.22 8.99
C THR A 334 -2.99 12.37 10.51
N TRP A 335 -1.93 11.95 11.18
CA TRP A 335 -1.82 12.06 12.63
C TRP A 335 -0.38 12.27 13.09
N VAL A 336 -0.21 12.59 14.37
CA VAL A 336 1.10 12.69 15.03
C VAL A 336 1.78 11.32 15.00
N LYS A 337 3.07 11.29 14.73
CA LYS A 337 3.86 10.05 14.72
C LYS A 337 3.85 9.37 16.10
N PRO A 338 3.98 8.03 16.15
CA PRO A 338 4.14 7.28 17.38
C PRO A 338 5.29 7.83 18.24
N LYS A 339 5.09 7.85 19.57
CA LYS A 339 6.18 8.08 20.49
C LYS A 339 6.98 6.80 20.64
N THR A 340 8.21 6.83 20.21
CA THR A 340 9.13 5.69 20.22
C THR A 340 10.44 6.06 20.92
N ALA A 341 11.23 5.05 21.30
CA ALA A 341 12.44 5.25 22.09
C ALA A 341 13.57 5.97 21.33
N ALA A 342 13.59 5.91 20.02
CA ALA A 342 14.65 6.50 19.19
C ALA A 342 14.07 7.21 17.97
N PRO A 343 14.62 8.40 17.60
CA PRO A 343 14.26 9.04 16.33
C PRO A 343 14.80 8.23 15.15
N GLN A 344 14.07 8.29 14.04
CA GLN A 344 14.49 7.72 12.78
C GLN A 344 14.44 8.79 11.67
N PRO A 345 15.43 8.82 10.76
CA PRO A 345 15.40 9.71 9.61
C PRO A 345 14.27 9.31 8.64
N ILE A 346 13.79 10.28 7.88
CA ILE A 346 12.83 10.02 6.80
C ILE A 346 13.46 9.05 5.82
N THR A 347 12.78 7.94 5.59
CA THR A 347 13.27 6.82 4.79
C THR A 347 12.15 6.29 3.89
N VAL A 348 12.52 5.77 2.73
CA VAL A 348 11.65 4.98 1.86
C VAL A 348 12.15 3.54 1.81
N PRO A 349 11.28 2.53 1.84
CA PRO A 349 11.71 1.14 1.94
C PRO A 349 12.39 0.64 0.65
N PHE A 350 12.01 1.19 -0.51
CA PHE A 350 12.47 0.71 -1.82
C PHE A 350 13.09 1.84 -2.64
N THR A 351 14.32 1.62 -3.14
CA THR A 351 14.91 2.41 -4.24
C THR A 351 14.38 1.85 -5.55
N ARG A 352 13.65 2.66 -6.31
CA ARG A 352 12.90 2.21 -7.48
C ARG A 352 13.65 2.30 -8.79
N ASN A 353 14.57 3.26 -8.88
CA ASN A 353 15.37 3.47 -10.09
C ASN A 353 16.50 2.44 -10.15
N ASP A 354 16.75 1.91 -11.33
CA ASP A 354 17.81 0.94 -11.58
C ASP A 354 18.43 1.19 -12.96
N ASP A 355 19.74 1.33 -13.00
CA ASP A 355 20.54 1.43 -14.22
C ASP A 355 21.15 0.09 -14.64
N PHE A 356 20.78 -0.97 -13.91
CA PHE A 356 21.23 -2.34 -14.12
C PHE A 356 22.76 -2.52 -14.16
N SER A 357 23.52 -1.58 -13.57
CA SER A 357 24.97 -1.65 -13.46
C SER A 357 25.44 -2.54 -12.31
N GLY A 358 24.56 -2.89 -11.39
CA GLY A 358 24.84 -3.74 -10.23
C GLY A 358 25.17 -5.19 -10.59
N ALA A 359 25.80 -5.90 -9.65
CA ALA A 359 26.07 -7.33 -9.78
C ALA A 359 24.81 -8.21 -9.61
N ALA A 360 23.74 -7.67 -9.01
CA ALA A 360 22.45 -8.32 -8.80
C ALA A 360 21.33 -7.29 -9.02
N LEU A 361 20.11 -7.78 -9.25
CA LEU A 361 18.91 -6.94 -9.29
C LEU A 361 18.69 -6.25 -7.94
N ALA A 362 18.28 -4.99 -7.97
CA ALA A 362 17.89 -4.27 -6.76
C ALA A 362 16.70 -4.97 -6.06
N ASN A 363 16.64 -4.87 -4.73
CA ASN A 363 15.64 -5.57 -3.92
C ASN A 363 14.18 -5.15 -4.19
N VAL A 364 13.95 -4.09 -4.95
CA VAL A 364 12.61 -3.68 -5.37
C VAL A 364 12.01 -4.61 -6.44
N TRP A 365 12.86 -5.33 -7.18
CA TRP A 365 12.45 -6.20 -8.26
C TRP A 365 11.94 -7.55 -7.77
N GLN A 366 10.86 -8.00 -8.39
CA GLN A 366 10.27 -9.32 -8.18
C GLN A 366 9.90 -9.95 -9.53
N TRP A 367 10.29 -11.19 -9.72
CA TRP A 367 9.85 -11.97 -10.87
C TRP A 367 8.37 -12.34 -10.74
N ASN A 368 7.67 -12.27 -11.84
CA ASN A 368 6.33 -12.83 -11.98
C ASN A 368 6.49 -14.35 -12.16
N HIS A 369 6.27 -15.13 -11.10
CA HIS A 369 6.58 -16.57 -11.03
C HIS A 369 8.10 -16.88 -10.99
N VAL A 370 8.45 -18.15 -10.99
CA VAL A 370 9.85 -18.62 -10.95
C VAL A 370 10.53 -18.34 -12.29
N PRO A 371 11.61 -17.56 -12.31
CA PRO A 371 12.31 -17.26 -13.56
C PRO A 371 13.09 -18.45 -14.11
N VAL A 372 13.32 -18.43 -15.40
CA VAL A 372 14.31 -19.26 -16.10
C VAL A 372 15.64 -18.55 -16.04
N ASP A 373 16.55 -18.98 -15.18
CA ASP A 373 17.80 -18.27 -14.88
C ASP A 373 18.71 -18.14 -16.10
N SER A 374 18.70 -19.12 -17.03
CA SER A 374 19.47 -19.08 -18.27
C SER A 374 18.96 -18.07 -19.30
N ALA A 375 17.76 -17.52 -19.10
CA ALA A 375 17.11 -16.62 -20.06
C ALA A 375 17.14 -15.15 -19.63
N TRP A 376 17.90 -14.80 -18.62
CA TRP A 376 18.14 -13.40 -18.23
C TRP A 376 19.56 -13.20 -17.68
N ARG A 377 20.07 -11.97 -17.75
CA ARG A 377 21.34 -11.59 -17.13
C ARG A 377 21.51 -10.09 -17.03
N LEU A 378 22.30 -9.64 -16.07
CA LEU A 378 22.86 -8.29 -16.03
C LEU A 378 24.21 -8.32 -16.76
N GLN A 379 24.33 -7.54 -17.82
CA GLN A 379 25.56 -7.51 -18.61
C GLN A 379 25.70 -6.17 -19.35
N GLY A 380 26.85 -5.54 -19.20
CA GLY A 380 27.16 -4.30 -19.91
C GLY A 380 26.29 -3.12 -19.48
N GLY A 381 25.91 -3.05 -18.18
CA GLY A 381 25.01 -1.99 -17.68
C GLY A 381 23.59 -2.11 -18.21
N ALA A 382 23.10 -3.32 -18.46
CA ALA A 382 21.74 -3.56 -18.92
C ALA A 382 21.18 -4.89 -18.38
N LEU A 383 19.88 -4.90 -18.15
CA LEU A 383 19.10 -6.13 -18.00
C LEU A 383 18.81 -6.72 -19.39
N ARG A 384 19.27 -7.93 -19.64
CA ARG A 384 19.03 -8.65 -20.88
C ARG A 384 18.04 -9.78 -20.65
N LEU A 385 16.92 -9.74 -21.36
CA LEU A 385 15.88 -10.77 -21.34
C LEU A 385 15.86 -11.52 -22.69
N THR A 386 16.03 -12.84 -22.65
CA THR A 386 15.79 -13.70 -23.81
C THR A 386 14.29 -13.89 -23.98
N ALA A 387 13.77 -13.65 -25.17
CA ALA A 387 12.36 -13.81 -25.49
C ALA A 387 11.98 -15.29 -25.52
N LEU A 388 11.38 -15.80 -24.45
CA LEU A 388 10.87 -17.16 -24.34
C LEU A 388 9.51 -17.30 -25.05
N PRO A 389 9.11 -18.50 -25.51
CA PRO A 389 7.82 -18.71 -26.15
C PRO A 389 6.66 -18.33 -25.25
N ALA A 390 5.75 -17.49 -25.74
CA ALA A 390 4.47 -17.20 -25.11
C ALA A 390 3.49 -16.60 -26.13
N THR A 391 2.19 -16.79 -25.92
CA THR A 391 1.14 -16.23 -26.78
C THR A 391 0.68 -14.85 -26.33
N SER A 392 0.96 -14.50 -25.08
CA SER A 392 0.62 -13.22 -24.48
C SER A 392 1.58 -12.86 -23.35
N LEU A 393 1.57 -11.60 -22.92
CA LEU A 393 2.33 -11.16 -21.74
C LEU A 393 1.92 -11.93 -20.47
N TRP A 394 0.65 -12.35 -20.36
CA TRP A 394 0.16 -13.08 -19.18
C TRP A 394 0.86 -14.43 -18.99
N ASP A 395 1.25 -15.07 -20.08
CA ASP A 395 1.92 -16.36 -20.08
C ASP A 395 3.45 -16.22 -20.23
N ALA A 396 3.95 -14.97 -20.35
CA ALA A 396 5.36 -14.70 -20.57
C ALA A 396 6.20 -14.96 -19.32
N ARG A 397 7.13 -15.90 -19.43
CA ARG A 397 8.13 -16.17 -18.39
C ARG A 397 9.16 -15.05 -18.35
N ASN A 398 9.82 -14.89 -17.20
CA ASN A 398 10.83 -13.85 -16.96
C ASN A 398 10.30 -12.42 -17.13
N THR A 399 9.02 -12.20 -16.77
CA THR A 399 8.49 -10.86 -16.60
C THR A 399 8.97 -10.31 -15.25
N LEU A 400 9.81 -9.28 -15.28
CA LEU A 400 10.40 -8.65 -14.11
C LEU A 400 9.54 -7.47 -13.67
N THR A 401 9.12 -7.42 -12.40
CA THR A 401 8.10 -6.48 -11.94
C THR A 401 8.53 -5.66 -10.73
N GLN A 402 7.97 -4.45 -10.62
CA GLN A 402 7.91 -3.65 -9.39
C GLN A 402 6.44 -3.33 -9.08
N ARG A 403 6.10 -3.15 -7.80
CA ARG A 403 4.79 -2.63 -7.41
C ARG A 403 4.62 -1.21 -7.96
N SER A 404 3.44 -0.87 -8.46
CA SER A 404 3.14 0.52 -8.82
C SER A 404 3.03 1.38 -7.56
N ILE A 405 3.21 2.69 -7.69
CA ILE A 405 3.19 3.61 -6.56
C ILE A 405 2.29 4.82 -6.84
N GLY A 406 1.40 5.09 -5.89
CA GLY A 406 0.46 6.21 -5.94
C GLY A 406 0.97 7.48 -5.24
N PRO A 407 0.20 8.57 -5.27
CA PRO A 407 -1.09 8.71 -5.99
C PRO A 407 -0.93 8.81 -7.50
N ARG A 408 0.21 9.34 -7.98
CA ARG A 408 0.59 9.46 -9.41
C ARG A 408 2.04 9.11 -9.58
N SER A 409 2.37 8.40 -10.64
CA SER A 409 3.76 8.09 -10.97
C SER A 409 3.93 7.75 -12.45
N SER A 410 5.16 7.91 -12.94
CA SER A 410 5.50 7.68 -14.34
C SER A 410 6.74 6.79 -14.42
N PRO A 411 6.57 5.45 -14.62
CA PRO A 411 7.68 4.59 -14.97
C PRO A 411 8.20 4.91 -16.38
N VAL A 412 9.52 4.93 -16.51
CA VAL A 412 10.25 5.11 -17.76
C VAL A 412 11.26 3.98 -17.91
N ALA A 413 11.21 3.24 -19.01
CA ALA A 413 12.17 2.22 -19.36
C ALA A 413 12.91 2.58 -20.64
N VAL A 414 14.21 2.32 -20.69
CA VAL A 414 15.01 2.46 -21.92
C VAL A 414 15.23 1.07 -22.49
N LEU A 415 14.66 0.82 -23.67
CA LEU A 415 14.71 -0.49 -24.35
C LEU A 415 15.56 -0.41 -25.61
N ASP A 416 16.52 -1.32 -25.75
CA ASP A 416 17.25 -1.61 -26.98
C ASP A 416 16.81 -2.99 -27.53
N GLY A 417 16.10 -2.95 -28.65
CA GLY A 417 15.63 -4.13 -29.37
C GLY A 417 16.56 -4.64 -30.48
N SER A 418 17.82 -4.17 -30.53
CA SER A 418 18.76 -4.56 -31.59
C SER A 418 19.03 -6.08 -31.67
N GLY A 419 18.92 -6.76 -30.50
CA GLY A 419 19.07 -8.21 -30.39
C GLY A 419 17.79 -9.02 -30.62
N MET A 420 16.64 -8.37 -30.85
CA MET A 420 15.35 -9.04 -31.09
C MET A 420 15.31 -9.75 -32.45
N ARG A 421 14.52 -10.82 -32.52
CA ARG A 421 14.24 -11.61 -33.71
C ARG A 421 12.77 -11.57 -34.08
N ASP A 422 12.42 -12.00 -35.27
CA ASP A 422 11.02 -12.05 -35.70
C ASP A 422 10.15 -12.88 -34.75
N GLY A 423 9.00 -12.32 -34.39
CA GLY A 423 8.09 -12.84 -33.38
C GLY A 423 8.33 -12.30 -31.97
N ASP A 424 9.45 -11.60 -31.73
CA ASP A 424 9.73 -11.03 -30.38
C ASP A 424 8.89 -9.78 -30.12
N VAL A 425 8.41 -9.72 -28.87
CA VAL A 425 7.74 -8.56 -28.27
C VAL A 425 8.43 -8.26 -26.95
N ALA A 426 8.81 -7.01 -26.71
CA ALA A 426 9.46 -6.58 -25.46
C ALA A 426 9.05 -5.15 -25.10
N GLY A 427 8.96 -4.83 -23.81
CA GLY A 427 8.52 -3.49 -23.42
C GLY A 427 8.32 -3.25 -21.94
N LEU A 428 7.60 -2.15 -21.68
CA LEU A 428 7.12 -1.69 -20.40
C LEU A 428 5.61 -1.96 -20.28
N ALA A 429 5.18 -2.64 -19.23
CA ALA A 429 3.77 -2.94 -19.00
C ALA A 429 3.24 -2.38 -17.67
N LEU A 430 1.93 -2.09 -17.69
CA LEU A 430 1.06 -1.98 -16.52
C LEU A 430 0.43 -3.37 -16.35
N PHE A 431 1.04 -4.18 -15.48
CA PHE A 431 0.80 -5.60 -15.39
C PHE A 431 -0.16 -5.95 -14.27
N ASN A 432 -1.34 -6.34 -14.63
CA ASN A 432 -2.38 -7.10 -13.95
C ASN A 432 -3.49 -7.35 -14.99
N ARG A 433 -4.53 -8.11 -14.72
CA ARG A 433 -5.60 -8.32 -15.71
C ARG A 433 -6.79 -7.39 -15.48
N PRO A 434 -7.21 -6.63 -16.54
CA PRO A 434 -6.58 -6.48 -17.87
C PRO A 434 -5.25 -5.73 -17.77
N PHE A 435 -4.26 -6.12 -18.58
CA PHE A 435 -2.97 -5.44 -18.68
C PHE A 435 -2.90 -4.53 -19.92
N ALA A 436 -1.95 -3.61 -19.89
CA ALA A 436 -1.59 -2.85 -21.08
C ALA A 436 -0.08 -2.66 -21.15
N TRP A 437 0.49 -2.56 -22.34
CA TRP A 437 1.91 -2.34 -22.50
C TRP A 437 2.26 -1.45 -23.70
N ILE A 438 3.42 -0.82 -23.61
CA ILE A 438 4.11 -0.15 -24.72
C ILE A 438 5.47 -0.82 -24.93
N GLY A 439 5.85 -1.08 -26.17
CA GLY A 439 7.08 -1.81 -26.45
C GLY A 439 7.43 -1.91 -27.93
N LEU A 440 8.41 -2.76 -28.21
CA LEU A 440 8.85 -3.08 -29.57
C LEU A 440 8.34 -4.47 -29.97
N GLU A 441 7.87 -4.57 -31.21
CA GLU A 441 7.58 -5.82 -31.92
C GLU A 441 8.57 -5.99 -33.06
N ARG A 442 9.08 -7.21 -33.28
CA ARG A 442 9.89 -7.56 -34.44
C ARG A 442 9.09 -8.46 -35.37
N VAL A 443 8.78 -7.97 -36.57
CA VAL A 443 7.97 -8.68 -37.57
C VAL A 443 8.58 -8.48 -38.96
N GLU A 444 8.81 -9.58 -39.68
CA GLU A 444 9.36 -9.56 -41.04
C GLU A 444 10.64 -8.72 -41.19
N GLY A 445 11.55 -8.88 -40.23
CA GLY A 445 12.81 -8.15 -40.21
C GLY A 445 12.70 -6.65 -39.83
N ARG A 446 11.52 -6.16 -39.51
CA ARG A 446 11.27 -4.75 -39.12
C ARG A 446 10.95 -4.62 -37.63
N THR A 447 11.49 -3.60 -36.99
CA THR A 447 11.15 -3.22 -35.63
C THR A 447 10.06 -2.16 -35.67
N ARG A 448 8.97 -2.37 -34.92
CA ARG A 448 7.87 -1.43 -34.79
C ARG A 448 7.63 -1.14 -33.31
N LEU A 449 7.29 0.08 -33.00
CA LEU A 449 6.73 0.44 -31.70
C LEU A 449 5.25 0.06 -31.66
N ALA A 450 4.79 -0.50 -30.55
CA ALA A 450 3.40 -0.89 -30.38
C ALA A 450 2.90 -0.58 -28.97
N VAL A 451 1.59 -0.32 -28.86
CA VAL A 451 0.81 -0.32 -27.62
C VAL A 451 -0.26 -1.38 -27.75
N TYR A 452 -0.40 -2.19 -26.71
CA TYR A 452 -1.45 -3.20 -26.61
C TYR A 452 -2.30 -2.96 -25.35
N ASP A 453 -3.61 -3.02 -25.50
CA ASP A 453 -4.60 -2.96 -24.44
C ASP A 453 -5.39 -4.28 -24.38
N ASP A 454 -5.21 -5.05 -23.30
CA ASP A 454 -5.84 -6.37 -23.10
C ASP A 454 -7.36 -6.27 -22.90
N GLN A 455 -7.87 -5.15 -22.39
CA GLN A 455 -9.30 -4.94 -22.23
C GLN A 455 -10.03 -4.93 -23.58
N GLY A 456 -9.49 -4.14 -24.52
CA GLY A 456 -10.09 -3.97 -25.85
C GLY A 456 -9.51 -4.86 -26.93
N GLU A 457 -8.52 -5.70 -26.62
CA GLU A 457 -7.72 -6.47 -27.58
C GLU A 457 -7.19 -5.60 -28.75
N ARG A 458 -6.83 -4.35 -28.43
CA ARG A 458 -6.44 -3.34 -29.40
C ARG A 458 -4.93 -3.20 -29.44
N THR A 459 -4.39 -3.22 -30.64
CA THR A 459 -2.97 -2.93 -30.90
C THR A 459 -2.85 -1.71 -31.81
N VAL A 460 -2.09 -0.71 -31.34
CA VAL A 460 -1.69 0.45 -32.15
C VAL A 460 -0.21 0.31 -32.46
N ARG A 461 0.19 0.48 -33.74
CA ARG A 461 1.59 0.35 -34.20
C ARG A 461 2.08 1.63 -34.83
N HIS A 462 3.38 1.89 -34.66
CA HIS A 462 4.06 3.03 -35.21
C HIS A 462 5.47 2.63 -35.70
N ASP A 463 5.83 3.00 -36.93
CA ASP A 463 7.17 2.76 -37.45
C ASP A 463 8.17 3.73 -36.78
N ILE A 464 9.32 3.20 -36.35
CA ILE A 464 10.37 4.01 -35.69
C ILE A 464 11.70 3.87 -36.42
N ALA A 465 12.52 4.92 -36.31
CA ALA A 465 13.90 4.86 -36.80
C ALA A 465 14.81 4.26 -35.71
N GLY A 466 15.45 3.13 -36.01
CA GLY A 466 16.34 2.45 -35.06
C GLY A 466 15.64 1.46 -34.14
N ASN A 467 16.39 0.96 -33.17
CA ASN A 467 15.94 -0.10 -32.25
C ASN A 467 15.97 0.31 -30.76
N ARG A 468 16.41 1.53 -30.44
CA ARG A 468 16.49 2.04 -29.05
C ARG A 468 15.41 3.08 -28.80
N VAL A 469 14.65 2.93 -27.73
CA VAL A 469 13.49 3.77 -27.43
C VAL A 469 13.33 3.97 -25.91
N PHE A 470 12.87 5.16 -25.53
CA PHE A 470 12.41 5.47 -24.17
C PHE A 470 10.89 5.25 -24.12
N LEU A 471 10.45 4.35 -23.28
CA LEU A 471 9.04 3.98 -23.07
C LEU A 471 8.57 4.59 -21.77
N ARG A 472 7.41 5.25 -21.75
CA ARG A 472 6.83 5.88 -20.57
C ARG A 472 5.35 5.55 -20.44
N ALA A 473 4.92 5.27 -19.21
CA ALA A 473 3.52 5.28 -18.83
C ALA A 473 3.30 6.37 -17.77
N ASP A 474 2.28 7.21 -17.95
CA ASP A 474 1.87 8.21 -16.96
C ASP A 474 0.59 7.68 -16.28
N CYS A 475 0.71 7.32 -15.00
CA CYS A 475 -0.35 6.67 -14.21
C CYS A 475 -0.94 7.63 -13.18
N ASP A 476 -2.26 7.73 -13.15
CA ASP A 476 -3.04 8.42 -12.13
C ASP A 476 -3.97 7.42 -11.42
N PHE A 477 -3.61 7.00 -10.21
CA PHE A 477 -4.35 6.04 -9.39
C PHE A 477 -5.50 6.69 -8.60
N ILE A 478 -5.71 8.00 -8.73
CA ILE A 478 -6.89 8.69 -8.22
C ILE A 478 -8.02 8.64 -9.25
N THR A 479 -7.69 8.91 -10.51
CA THR A 479 -8.65 8.86 -11.62
C THR A 479 -8.73 7.50 -12.30
N GLU A 480 -7.89 6.56 -11.89
CA GLU A 480 -7.79 5.19 -12.43
C GLU A 480 -7.56 5.18 -13.95
N ARG A 481 -6.60 6.00 -14.41
CA ARG A 481 -6.24 6.10 -15.83
C ARG A 481 -4.73 6.16 -16.03
N ALA A 482 -4.28 5.64 -17.17
CA ALA A 482 -2.91 5.79 -17.62
C ALA A 482 -2.83 6.09 -19.10
N THR A 483 -1.73 6.73 -19.52
CA THR A 483 -1.40 7.00 -20.92
C THR A 483 0.00 6.54 -21.24
N PHE A 484 0.22 6.09 -22.47
CA PHE A 484 1.54 5.69 -22.96
C PHE A 484 2.15 6.75 -23.86
N SER A 485 3.45 6.90 -23.75
CA SER A 485 4.24 7.77 -24.63
C SER A 485 5.65 7.22 -24.83
N TRP A 486 6.33 7.67 -25.88
CA TRP A 486 7.65 7.22 -26.27
C TRP A 486 8.53 8.37 -26.74
N SER A 487 9.85 8.16 -26.71
CA SER A 487 10.83 9.12 -27.16
C SER A 487 12.06 8.41 -27.74
N LEU A 488 12.77 9.07 -28.68
CA LEU A 488 14.09 8.65 -29.15
C LEU A 488 15.23 9.42 -28.47
N ASP A 489 14.94 10.57 -27.83
CA ASP A 489 15.93 11.48 -27.27
C ASP A 489 15.81 11.71 -25.76
N SER A 490 14.87 11.03 -25.07
CA SER A 490 14.52 11.18 -23.65
C SER A 490 13.91 12.54 -23.26
N LYS A 491 13.79 13.49 -24.17
CA LYS A 491 13.34 14.86 -23.93
C LYS A 491 11.93 15.12 -24.46
N THR A 492 11.67 14.70 -25.70
CA THR A 492 10.38 14.91 -26.35
C THR A 492 9.63 13.59 -26.42
N TYR A 493 8.49 13.49 -25.72
CA TYR A 493 7.65 12.31 -25.70
C TYR A 493 6.42 12.51 -26.56
N ALA A 494 6.19 11.59 -27.50
CA ALA A 494 4.99 11.51 -28.31
C ALA A 494 4.01 10.50 -27.70
N PRO A 495 2.71 10.82 -27.58
CA PRO A 495 1.71 9.87 -27.11
C PRO A 495 1.52 8.74 -28.14
N LEU A 496 1.16 7.56 -27.67
CA LEU A 496 0.79 6.42 -28.51
C LEU A 496 -0.38 5.65 -27.88
N GLY A 497 -1.40 5.40 -28.68
CA GLY A 497 -2.64 4.76 -28.24
C GLY A 497 -3.56 5.67 -27.43
N GLU A 498 -4.72 5.13 -27.08
CA GLU A 498 -5.70 5.80 -26.23
C GLU A 498 -5.38 5.60 -24.75
N PRO A 499 -5.89 6.48 -23.85
CA PRO A 499 -5.77 6.25 -22.42
C PRO A 499 -6.38 4.91 -22.01
N VAL A 500 -5.66 4.15 -21.18
CA VAL A 500 -6.13 2.87 -20.63
C VAL A 500 -6.78 3.09 -19.27
N THR A 501 -7.81 2.29 -18.98
CA THR A 501 -8.49 2.27 -17.70
C THR A 501 -7.75 1.34 -16.74
N LEU A 502 -7.34 1.86 -15.59
CA LEU A 502 -6.78 1.06 -14.50
C LEU A 502 -7.92 0.43 -13.71
N VAL A 503 -7.75 -0.81 -13.26
CA VAL A 503 -8.83 -1.61 -12.67
C VAL A 503 -8.34 -2.33 -11.43
N PHE A 504 -9.15 -2.29 -10.37
CA PHE A 504 -8.96 -3.16 -9.22
C PHE A 504 -9.24 -4.62 -9.59
N GLN A 505 -8.32 -5.51 -9.24
CA GLN A 505 -8.39 -6.93 -9.58
C GLN A 505 -8.18 -7.82 -8.33
N LEU A 506 -9.29 -8.25 -7.73
CA LEU A 506 -9.22 -9.15 -6.58
C LEU A 506 -8.80 -10.58 -6.97
N GLY A 507 -9.06 -11.02 -8.19
CA GLY A 507 -8.74 -12.38 -8.64
C GLY A 507 -7.25 -12.74 -8.64
N THR A 508 -6.36 -11.74 -8.62
CA THR A 508 -4.92 -11.93 -8.48
C THR A 508 -4.41 -11.59 -7.07
N PHE A 509 -5.23 -10.97 -6.23
CA PHE A 509 -4.87 -10.40 -4.93
C PHE A 509 -3.69 -9.43 -4.99
N GLN A 510 -3.45 -8.82 -6.13
CA GLN A 510 -2.37 -7.87 -6.35
C GLN A 510 -2.88 -6.62 -7.05
N GLY A 511 -2.21 -5.50 -6.84
CA GLY A 511 -2.35 -4.30 -7.62
C GLY A 511 -1.65 -4.38 -8.98
N ILE A 512 -1.76 -3.31 -9.74
CA ILE A 512 -0.99 -3.15 -10.96
C ILE A 512 0.50 -3.10 -10.61
N ARG A 513 1.33 -3.73 -11.45
CA ARG A 513 2.78 -3.73 -11.33
C ARG A 513 3.41 -3.15 -12.59
N TYR A 514 4.47 -2.37 -12.44
CA TYR A 514 5.32 -1.99 -13.56
C TYR A 514 6.18 -3.17 -13.95
N SER A 515 6.23 -3.51 -15.24
CA SER A 515 6.92 -4.73 -15.68
C SER A 515 7.80 -4.48 -16.89
N LEU A 516 8.98 -5.09 -16.86
CA LEU A 516 9.86 -5.27 -18.01
C LEU A 516 9.71 -6.71 -18.50
N PHE A 517 9.50 -6.90 -19.79
CA PHE A 517 9.20 -8.21 -20.35
C PHE A 517 9.79 -8.41 -21.74
N ALA A 518 10.02 -9.67 -22.11
CA ALA A 518 10.31 -10.11 -23.47
C ALA A 518 9.74 -11.50 -23.70
N TYR A 519 9.00 -11.70 -24.80
CA TYR A 519 8.50 -13.02 -25.21
C TYR A 519 8.44 -13.15 -26.72
N ASN A 520 8.40 -14.39 -27.25
CA ASN A 520 8.32 -14.66 -28.66
C ASN A 520 7.00 -15.35 -29.01
N MET A 521 6.24 -14.76 -29.94
CA MET A 521 4.92 -15.23 -30.39
C MET A 521 4.97 -16.38 -31.38
N SER A 522 6.15 -16.71 -31.96
CA SER A 522 6.28 -17.80 -32.95
C SER A 522 6.31 -19.21 -32.34
N GLY A 523 6.29 -19.31 -30.99
CA GLY A 523 6.41 -20.58 -30.28
C GLY A 523 7.85 -21.08 -30.12
N ALA A 524 8.85 -20.34 -30.58
CA ALA A 524 10.27 -20.64 -30.44
C ALA A 524 10.95 -19.66 -29.48
N THR A 525 12.16 -20.00 -29.02
CA THR A 525 13.00 -19.04 -28.30
C THR A 525 13.50 -17.99 -29.29
N GLY A 526 13.23 -16.72 -28.98
CA GLY A 526 13.58 -15.58 -29.82
C GLY A 526 14.98 -15.04 -29.57
N GLY A 527 15.13 -13.74 -29.79
CA GLY A 527 16.34 -12.97 -29.52
C GLY A 527 16.41 -12.44 -28.09
N THR A 528 17.13 -11.35 -27.95
CA THR A 528 17.34 -10.70 -26.64
C THR A 528 16.92 -9.23 -26.70
N ALA A 529 16.11 -8.81 -25.77
CA ALA A 529 15.82 -7.40 -25.49
C ALA A 529 16.72 -6.92 -24.35
N ALA A 530 17.27 -5.70 -24.44
CA ALA A 530 18.10 -5.11 -23.43
C ALA A 530 17.43 -3.86 -22.85
N PHE A 531 17.35 -3.79 -21.52
CA PHE A 531 16.86 -2.61 -20.79
C PHE A 531 18.05 -1.92 -20.13
N ASP A 532 18.35 -0.69 -20.58
CA ASP A 532 19.51 0.06 -20.07
C ASP A 532 19.22 0.73 -18.74
N SER A 533 17.98 1.12 -18.49
CA SER A 533 17.55 1.72 -17.22
C SER A 533 16.04 1.66 -17.03
N PHE A 534 15.66 1.78 -15.77
CA PHE A 534 14.28 1.96 -15.35
C PHE A 534 14.21 3.05 -14.29
N GLU A 535 13.32 4.01 -14.47
CA GLU A 535 13.09 5.11 -13.53
C GLU A 535 11.61 5.21 -13.20
N VAL A 536 11.29 5.57 -11.95
CA VAL A 536 9.93 5.94 -11.55
C VAL A 536 9.94 7.40 -11.08
N ARG A 537 9.24 8.25 -11.81
CA ARG A 537 9.04 9.66 -11.45
C ARG A 537 7.74 9.78 -10.66
N GLN A 538 7.82 10.43 -9.50
CA GLN A 538 6.67 10.63 -8.62
C GLN A 538 6.52 12.12 -8.27
N PRO A 539 5.50 12.80 -8.82
CA PRO A 539 5.34 14.24 -8.61
C PRO A 539 4.86 14.60 -7.19
N ASN A 540 4.19 13.67 -6.50
CA ASN A 540 3.64 13.87 -5.17
C ASN A 540 4.20 12.82 -4.19
N PRO A 541 5.49 12.93 -3.79
CA PRO A 541 6.15 11.89 -3.01
C PRO A 541 5.87 11.96 -1.51
N ARG A 542 5.00 12.82 -1.04
CA ARG A 542 4.67 13.01 0.38
C ARG A 542 3.18 12.92 0.65
N GLY A 543 2.83 12.59 1.89
CA GLY A 543 1.46 12.37 2.34
C GLY A 543 0.54 13.58 2.21
N LEU A 544 1.04 14.80 2.41
CA LEU A 544 0.32 16.01 2.07
C LEU A 544 0.66 16.43 0.64
N LEU A 545 -0.34 16.55 -0.21
CA LEU A 545 -0.18 16.95 -1.60
C LEU A 545 0.23 18.42 -1.73
N ARG A 546 -0.14 19.24 -0.73
CA ARG A 546 0.16 20.67 -0.66
C ARG A 546 0.72 21.03 0.70
N PRO A 547 1.65 21.99 0.79
CA PRO A 547 2.06 22.57 2.07
C PRO A 547 0.86 23.18 2.80
N ILE A 548 0.84 23.06 4.14
CA ILE A 548 -0.15 23.78 4.96
C ILE A 548 0.12 25.28 4.84
N PRO A 549 -0.87 26.14 4.51
CA PRO A 549 -0.68 27.56 4.22
C PRO A 549 -0.55 28.39 5.50
N PHE A 550 0.45 28.09 6.34
CA PHE A 550 0.69 28.81 7.58
C PHE A 550 0.95 30.31 7.35
N GLY A 551 0.26 31.16 8.13
CA GLY A 551 0.35 32.61 8.03
C GLY A 551 -0.47 33.22 6.88
N GLU A 552 -1.02 32.42 6.00
CA GLU A 552 -1.84 32.87 4.89
C GLU A 552 -3.32 33.04 5.29
N ARG A 553 -4.07 33.72 4.43
CA ARG A 553 -5.52 33.86 4.55
C ARG A 553 -6.22 33.05 3.49
N VAL A 554 -7.00 32.07 3.94
CA VAL A 554 -7.69 31.12 3.09
C VAL A 554 -9.22 31.25 3.28
N THR A 555 -9.95 30.71 2.32
CA THR A 555 -11.41 30.52 2.39
C THR A 555 -11.72 29.03 2.31
N PHE A 556 -12.86 28.63 2.82
CA PHE A 556 -13.32 27.25 2.78
C PHE A 556 -14.67 27.16 2.10
N THR A 557 -14.75 26.37 1.05
CA THR A 557 -15.98 26.03 0.34
C THR A 557 -16.17 24.53 0.36
N SER A 558 -17.33 24.06 0.79
CA SER A 558 -17.66 22.63 0.79
C SER A 558 -17.73 22.08 -0.63
N VAL A 559 -17.03 20.98 -0.89
CA VAL A 559 -16.95 20.36 -2.23
C VAL A 559 -18.31 19.84 -2.69
N GLY A 560 -19.10 19.23 -1.80
CA GLY A 560 -20.37 18.61 -2.17
C GLY A 560 -21.55 19.59 -2.31
N SER A 561 -21.56 20.68 -1.50
CA SER A 561 -22.66 21.62 -1.47
C SER A 561 -22.36 22.97 -2.11
N GLU A 562 -21.09 23.25 -2.48
CA GLU A 562 -20.61 24.55 -2.98
C GLU A 562 -20.88 25.72 -2.00
N GLN A 563 -21.23 25.42 -0.74
CA GLN A 563 -21.49 26.42 0.28
C GLN A 563 -20.21 26.84 1.00
N GLY A 564 -20.12 28.13 1.32
CA GLY A 564 -18.96 28.70 2.00
C GLY A 564 -19.06 28.71 3.53
N LEU A 565 -17.92 28.52 4.20
CA LEU A 565 -17.76 28.82 5.61
C LEU A 565 -17.67 30.34 5.79
N GLY A 566 -18.79 30.97 6.12
CA GLY A 566 -18.94 32.40 6.31
C GLY A 566 -18.98 32.82 7.76
N VAL A 567 -19.01 34.14 7.98
CA VAL A 567 -19.09 34.77 9.31
C VAL A 567 -20.11 35.91 9.28
N GLN A 568 -21.04 35.89 10.23
CA GLN A 568 -21.96 36.98 10.50
C GLN A 568 -21.87 37.40 11.97
N GLY A 569 -21.30 38.58 12.23
CA GLY A 569 -20.99 38.99 13.59
C GLY A 569 -19.96 38.06 14.25
N GLU A 570 -20.38 37.37 15.30
CA GLU A 570 -19.55 36.37 16.00
C GLU A 570 -19.93 34.91 15.68
N THR A 571 -20.88 34.72 14.78
CA THR A 571 -21.42 33.41 14.42
C THR A 571 -20.83 32.94 13.10
N LEU A 572 -20.43 31.66 13.07
CA LEU A 572 -20.14 30.96 11.83
C LEU A 572 -21.45 30.64 11.10
N THR A 573 -21.50 30.92 9.79
CA THR A 573 -22.72 30.78 8.98
C THR A 573 -22.42 30.10 7.66
N ILE A 574 -23.47 29.55 7.07
CA ILE A 574 -23.44 29.08 5.68
C ILE A 574 -23.74 30.28 4.78
N SER A 575 -22.69 30.89 4.23
CA SER A 575 -22.80 32.08 3.37
C SER A 575 -21.57 32.20 2.47
N ALA A 576 -21.39 33.35 1.83
CA ALA A 576 -20.15 33.63 1.11
C ALA A 576 -18.94 33.40 2.01
N PRO A 577 -17.90 32.67 1.53
CA PRO A 577 -16.81 32.23 2.38
C PRO A 577 -16.03 33.42 2.97
N ALA A 578 -15.83 33.41 4.29
CA ALA A 578 -14.99 34.39 4.98
C ALA A 578 -13.52 34.00 4.87
N ARG A 579 -12.63 35.00 5.00
CA ARG A 579 -11.18 34.76 5.01
C ARG A 579 -10.69 34.48 6.44
N PHE A 580 -10.06 33.34 6.64
CA PHE A 580 -9.42 32.91 7.90
C PHE A 580 -7.92 32.91 7.74
N GLN A 581 -7.19 33.49 8.70
CA GLN A 581 -5.75 33.33 8.79
C GLN A 581 -5.41 31.99 9.43
N VAL A 582 -4.55 31.21 8.78
CA VAL A 582 -4.10 29.89 9.26
C VAL A 582 -2.94 30.10 10.23
N ARG A 583 -3.15 29.79 11.51
CA ARG A 583 -2.11 29.87 12.56
C ARG A 583 -1.50 28.49 12.78
N ASP A 584 -0.16 28.45 12.82
CA ASP A 584 0.59 27.20 13.13
C ASP A 584 0.47 26.86 14.62
N MET A 585 -0.14 25.71 14.89
CA MET A 585 -0.27 25.12 16.24
C MET A 585 0.73 23.99 16.47
N LYS A 586 1.73 23.82 15.58
CA LYS A 586 2.68 22.71 15.51
C LYS A 586 2.05 21.35 15.15
N LEU A 587 2.87 20.37 14.81
CA LEU A 587 2.45 19.01 14.48
C LEU A 587 1.36 18.95 13.39
N GLY A 588 1.46 19.81 12.36
CA GLY A 588 0.48 19.87 11.27
C GLY A 588 -0.92 20.34 11.70
N ARG A 589 -1.04 20.93 12.88
CA ARG A 589 -2.27 21.48 13.42
C ARG A 589 -2.38 22.96 13.12
N VAL A 590 -3.62 23.44 12.99
CA VAL A 590 -3.92 24.84 12.68
C VAL A 590 -4.99 25.38 13.62
N ALA A 591 -4.93 26.70 13.87
CA ALA A 591 -6.07 27.44 14.38
C ALA A 591 -6.51 28.44 13.28
N LEU A 592 -7.83 28.61 13.13
CA LEU A 592 -8.44 29.45 12.11
C LEU A 592 -8.87 30.78 12.73
N GLU A 593 -8.17 31.88 12.37
CA GLU A 593 -8.42 33.21 12.95
C GLU A 593 -9.19 34.11 11.95
N HIS A 594 -10.26 34.72 12.41
CA HIS A 594 -11.01 35.75 11.71
C HIS A 594 -11.12 37.00 12.56
N ARG A 595 -10.50 38.12 12.15
CA ARG A 595 -10.55 39.43 12.84
C ARG A 595 -10.21 39.35 14.34
N GLY A 596 -9.17 38.60 14.72
CA GLY A 596 -8.71 38.45 16.08
C GLY A 596 -9.55 37.49 16.95
N LYS A 597 -10.42 36.69 16.34
CA LYS A 597 -11.20 35.61 16.98
C LYS A 597 -10.90 34.29 16.29
N PHE A 598 -10.90 33.20 17.04
CA PHE A 598 -10.63 31.85 16.58
C PHE A 598 -11.88 31.02 16.46
N VAL A 599 -11.96 30.16 15.46
CA VAL A 599 -12.95 29.10 15.39
C VAL A 599 -12.71 28.14 16.55
N SER A 600 -13.70 27.98 17.42
CA SER A 600 -13.67 27.14 18.60
C SER A 600 -14.78 26.11 18.55
N ILE A 601 -14.46 24.86 18.88
CA ILE A 601 -15.40 23.74 18.90
C ILE A 601 -15.75 23.40 20.35
N GLY A 602 -17.04 23.39 20.64
CA GLY A 602 -17.56 22.93 21.93
C GLY A 602 -17.52 21.40 22.07
N ALA A 603 -17.67 20.90 23.28
CA ALA A 603 -17.74 19.45 23.54
C ALA A 603 -18.94 18.78 22.84
N ASP A 604 -19.98 19.55 22.51
CA ASP A 604 -21.15 19.13 21.74
C ASP A 604 -20.93 19.20 20.20
N GLY A 605 -19.71 19.55 19.77
CA GLY A 605 -19.35 19.73 18.36
C GLY A 605 -19.77 21.08 17.75
N SER A 606 -20.45 21.96 18.49
CA SER A 606 -20.86 23.27 17.99
C SER A 606 -19.68 24.18 17.71
N ALA A 607 -19.69 24.88 16.57
CA ALA A 607 -18.64 25.81 16.16
C ALA A 607 -19.03 27.26 16.40
N ARG A 608 -18.11 28.06 16.99
CA ARG A 608 -18.30 29.50 17.28
C ARG A 608 -16.97 30.26 17.17
N LEU A 609 -17.06 31.60 17.08
CA LEU A 609 -15.88 32.45 17.17
C LEU A 609 -15.65 32.92 18.61
N VAL A 610 -14.42 32.79 19.10
CA VAL A 610 -14.03 33.20 20.46
C VAL A 610 -12.79 34.10 20.41
N ARG A 611 -12.73 35.08 21.34
CA ARG A 611 -11.55 35.94 21.53
C ARG A 611 -10.73 35.42 22.71
N LYS A 612 -9.85 34.47 22.48
CA LYS A 612 -8.90 33.96 23.47
C LYS A 612 -7.67 33.39 22.78
N ALA A 613 -6.61 33.10 23.52
CA ALA A 613 -5.49 32.33 22.98
C ALA A 613 -5.98 30.93 22.55
N PRO A 614 -5.56 30.42 21.37
CA PRO A 614 -6.00 29.12 20.89
C PRO A 614 -5.42 27.98 21.74
N GLY A 615 -6.26 27.01 22.05
CA GLY A 615 -5.94 25.74 22.71
C GLY A 615 -6.50 24.57 21.89
N ASP A 616 -6.77 23.42 22.54
CA ASP A 616 -7.30 22.23 21.85
C ASP A 616 -8.67 22.50 21.20
N ALA A 617 -9.54 23.29 21.86
CA ALA A 617 -10.85 23.63 21.31
C ALA A 617 -10.79 24.47 20.02
N GLU A 618 -9.71 25.20 19.82
CA GLU A 618 -9.47 26.04 18.63
C GLU A 618 -8.52 25.38 17.64
N SER A 619 -8.02 24.17 17.95
CA SER A 619 -7.04 23.47 17.12
C SER A 619 -7.70 22.39 16.27
N PHE A 620 -7.25 22.34 15.02
CA PHE A 620 -7.67 21.34 14.03
C PHE A 620 -6.44 20.63 13.46
N GLN A 621 -6.48 19.30 13.35
CA GLN A 621 -5.54 18.57 12.53
C GLN A 621 -5.87 18.83 11.06
N TRP A 622 -4.91 19.37 10.32
CA TRP A 622 -5.02 19.56 8.88
C TRP A 622 -4.77 18.23 8.18
N MET A 623 -5.72 17.80 7.37
CA MET A 623 -5.64 16.57 6.60
C MET A 623 -6.11 16.82 5.18
N GLU A 624 -5.73 15.94 4.26
CA GLU A 624 -6.27 15.89 2.91
C GLU A 624 -6.87 14.51 2.66
N THR A 625 -7.95 14.44 1.87
CA THR A 625 -8.40 13.16 1.30
C THR A 625 -7.37 12.69 0.27
N PRO A 626 -7.37 11.41 -0.16
CA PRO A 626 -6.50 10.96 -1.25
C PRO A 626 -6.64 11.79 -2.53
N ASN A 627 -7.81 12.38 -2.78
CA ASN A 627 -8.08 13.27 -3.93
C ASN A 627 -7.52 14.69 -3.75
N GLY A 628 -7.03 15.04 -2.56
CA GLY A 628 -6.48 16.35 -2.24
C GLY A 628 -7.49 17.36 -1.70
N ASP A 629 -8.73 16.97 -1.38
CA ASP A 629 -9.66 17.86 -0.69
C ASP A 629 -9.29 17.97 0.78
N LEU A 630 -9.35 19.18 1.31
CA LEU A 630 -9.06 19.44 2.71
C LEU A 630 -10.18 18.90 3.62
N VAL A 631 -9.76 18.30 4.73
CA VAL A 631 -10.62 17.97 5.86
C VAL A 631 -9.97 18.45 7.17
N LEU A 632 -10.77 18.95 8.09
CA LEU A 632 -10.31 19.53 9.36
C LEU A 632 -10.89 18.73 10.52
N MET A 633 -10.04 17.98 11.24
CA MET A 633 -10.46 17.25 12.44
C MET A 633 -10.22 18.11 13.68
N SER A 634 -11.28 18.41 14.43
CA SER A 634 -11.17 19.15 15.71
C SER A 634 -10.48 18.31 16.77
N LEU A 635 -9.55 18.89 17.50
CA LEU A 635 -8.91 18.22 18.64
C LEU A 635 -9.81 18.18 19.89
N ALA A 636 -10.87 19.00 19.95
CA ALA A 636 -11.83 18.97 21.04
C ALA A 636 -12.72 17.71 21.04
N THR A 637 -13.05 17.20 19.86
CA THR A 637 -14.00 16.08 19.69
C THR A 637 -13.39 14.89 18.95
N ASN A 638 -12.20 15.06 18.32
CA ASN A 638 -11.61 14.14 17.36
C ASN A 638 -12.56 13.79 16.19
N ARG A 639 -13.47 14.72 15.86
CA ARG A 639 -14.41 14.61 14.74
C ARG A 639 -14.19 15.73 13.73
N PHE A 640 -14.69 15.51 12.51
CA PHE A 640 -14.45 16.40 11.39
C PHE A 640 -15.45 17.54 11.34
N LEU A 641 -14.91 18.75 11.10
CA LEU A 641 -15.70 19.95 10.82
C LEU A 641 -16.48 19.77 9.51
N ARG A 642 -17.76 20.13 9.51
CA ARG A 642 -18.60 20.07 8.32
C ARG A 642 -19.57 21.24 8.22
N ILE A 643 -19.97 21.55 7.01
CA ILE A 643 -21.10 22.42 6.71
C ILE A 643 -22.34 21.52 6.58
N ASP A 644 -23.17 21.48 7.61
CA ASP A 644 -24.42 20.74 7.58
C ASP A 644 -25.54 21.60 6.94
N VAL A 645 -25.71 21.45 5.64
CA VAL A 645 -26.71 22.20 4.86
C VAL A 645 -28.14 21.90 5.33
N LYS A 646 -28.40 20.66 5.81
CA LYS A 646 -29.75 20.26 6.26
C LYS A 646 -30.17 20.97 7.53
N SER A 647 -29.27 21.13 8.50
CA SER A 647 -29.56 21.84 9.74
C SER A 647 -29.20 23.33 9.70
N GLY A 648 -28.54 23.79 8.65
CA GLY A 648 -28.02 25.16 8.55
C GLY A 648 -26.84 25.46 9.49
N ARG A 649 -26.14 24.43 10.00
CA ARG A 649 -25.13 24.56 11.07
C ARG A 649 -23.72 24.25 10.58
N ILE A 650 -22.76 24.86 11.26
CA ILE A 650 -21.33 24.50 11.18
C ILE A 650 -20.99 23.71 12.44
N VAL A 651 -20.60 22.46 12.31
CA VAL A 651 -20.39 21.53 13.43
C VAL A 651 -19.19 20.61 13.19
N ALA A 652 -18.56 20.13 14.26
CA ALA A 652 -17.49 19.12 14.22
C ALA A 652 -17.98 17.81 14.86
N ASP A 653 -18.86 17.11 14.16
CA ASP A 653 -19.56 15.90 14.59
C ASP A 653 -19.42 14.70 13.64
N SER A 654 -18.84 14.90 12.45
CA SER A 654 -18.66 13.82 11.48
C SER A 654 -17.55 12.86 11.90
N ALA A 655 -17.78 11.56 11.76
CA ALA A 655 -16.78 10.54 12.02
C ALA A 655 -15.67 10.47 10.95
N GLY A 656 -15.96 10.88 9.71
CA GLY A 656 -15.01 10.90 8.60
C GLY A 656 -15.66 11.41 7.32
N PRO A 657 -14.86 11.78 6.29
CA PRO A 657 -15.37 12.30 5.04
C PRO A 657 -16.04 11.20 4.22
N LEU A 658 -17.15 11.53 3.57
CA LEU A 658 -17.74 10.67 2.54
C LEU A 658 -17.07 10.90 1.18
N PRO A 659 -16.90 9.83 0.37
CA PRO A 659 -16.25 9.94 -0.95
C PRO A 659 -16.93 10.90 -1.92
N ASP A 660 -18.26 11.05 -1.86
CA ASP A 660 -19.04 11.98 -2.70
C ASP A 660 -19.09 13.43 -2.16
N GLY A 661 -18.53 13.67 -0.96
CA GLY A 661 -18.54 14.99 -0.31
C GLY A 661 -19.91 15.45 0.19
N SER A 662 -20.96 14.60 0.12
CA SER A 662 -22.35 14.98 0.45
C SER A 662 -22.56 15.31 1.92
N ASP A 663 -21.64 14.89 2.79
CA ASP A 663 -21.66 15.14 4.24
C ASP A 663 -21.16 16.54 4.66
N GLY A 664 -20.57 17.29 3.73
CA GLY A 664 -20.09 18.65 3.94
C GLY A 664 -18.74 18.76 4.67
N THR A 665 -18.01 17.67 4.84
CA THR A 665 -16.69 17.63 5.53
C THR A 665 -15.52 18.04 4.64
N ARG A 666 -15.66 17.93 3.32
CA ARG A 666 -14.60 18.18 2.35
C ARG A 666 -14.61 19.62 1.88
N PHE A 667 -13.45 20.29 1.91
CA PHE A 667 -13.27 21.69 1.53
C PHE A 667 -12.23 21.86 0.41
N ARG A 668 -12.44 22.93 -0.34
CA ARG A 668 -11.46 23.49 -1.27
C ARG A 668 -11.21 24.97 -0.99
#